data_94d65893409ccd0135205032ea845b85
#
_entry.id   94d65893409ccd0135205032ea845b85
#
_cell.length_a   1.000
_cell.length_b   1.000
_cell.length_c   1.000
_cell.angle_alpha   90.00
_cell.angle_beta   90.00
_cell.angle_gamma   90.00
#
_symmetry.space_group_name_H-M   'P 1'
#
loop_
_entity.id
_entity.type
_entity.pdbx_description
1 polymer ?
#
loop_
_entity_poly.entity_id
_entity_poly.type
_entity_poly.pdbx_seq_one_letter_code
_entity_poly.pdbx_strand_id
1 'polypeptide(L)'
;MLWRQKRHSKYFFILYYSSLDSSFSPNDPIFQFVIQHRYNGFCKGVLWPVLHNVTSVYASHRAKDDEEAVGGGGDNIDINTTGSASPTGGASQFTELCRDDFEQGPLHGGRGREKALWSAYNQVNRKFSEVVVQCFNEGDLVWIHGFHLLILPSYLTRRISMAKIGIFLHTPFPSSEIFRTLWCREDLLRGMLNADQVGFHLFEYARHFLTCCRRLLGLNYGMIPDASGNGGYTLAIDTNGRHVAVTSIHAGIEPPVLNQFLKHESVIQEAESIRAQHPNKTIFCSIGRLESLKGIPLRLLAIERFLKRCPEWIGKIILIQIGITAWERGDDYIKTRDEVEAHTKRINAMWPGTILFEERPDWKMRLQQRLALMKACDVCVVTPIRDGLNLFPLEFTMAHQDALIPAVQEVDGGRRRGLVILSEFASCTRVMRGALHVNPWKISEIAQAFQQALTMSDEERLRRLTCASEFVTRVTTQRWALAVMLDLKGVHKSANPVQYSGAGLGLGFRLLGMDVGYESLDFKAVAKAYKLSSQRLILFDYGGTITSNENLDNLSRFRMVKTRSHHSEPTKEMINTIQDLCNDKKNTVFVVSGKERHSLIKTLGHIPNLGLAAEHGMYISWPEAPGKSTKADSPSRKAKKRHWDTLVPITDTTWRPLTMSIMEIYASRTHGSYIEETEMKVLWQYRDADLEFGYQQARELEDHLSNVLRNYAVDILHGGVEEGGYVEVRPKGVNKGVFAMKAICCYDKITNSKSGAPAIDFALVLGDDHCDEPMLSVMRQVGHRVHGGNASELPMTIRLVDVSLCDANVSNDAEIFTCTVGKKPSAASNYLQDVSEVEELLQALVKVSKNPNASKSMLDLMRESQAALDMMDDSEQSGMQFQSPQTAVSTNLNQFLGGIDDAEEDDMFF
;
A
#
# COMPACT_ATOMS: atom_id res chain seq x y z
N MET A 1 -8.32 -22.12 -5.37
CA MET A 1 -7.57 -23.31 -5.78
C MET A 1 -6.08 -22.99 -5.75
N LEU A 2 -5.31 -23.88 -5.14
CA LEU A 2 -3.85 -23.86 -5.23
C LEU A 2 -3.46 -24.62 -6.49
N TRP A 3 -2.88 -23.93 -7.47
CA TRP A 3 -2.36 -24.59 -8.67
C TRP A 3 -0.84 -24.57 -8.60
N ARG A 4 -0.20 -25.74 -8.65
CA ARG A 4 1.25 -25.91 -8.61
C ARG A 4 1.70 -26.45 -9.97
N GLN A 5 2.44 -25.64 -10.74
CA GLN A 5 2.99 -26.08 -12.03
C GLN A 5 4.51 -26.12 -11.98
N LYS A 6 5.11 -27.25 -12.39
CA LYS A 6 6.56 -27.41 -12.48
C LYS A 6 7.06 -26.92 -13.86
N ARG A 7 7.94 -25.91 -13.87
CA ARG A 7 8.74 -25.57 -15.06
C ARG A 7 10.22 -25.46 -14.63
N HIS A 8 11.09 -26.27 -15.24
CA HIS A 8 12.54 -26.23 -15.03
C HIS A 8 12.99 -26.16 -13.57
N SER A 9 12.64 -27.17 -12.76
CA SER A 9 13.02 -27.33 -11.33
C SER A 9 12.45 -26.30 -10.32
N LYS A 10 11.62 -25.34 -10.70
CA LYS A 10 10.94 -24.38 -9.79
C LYS A 10 9.43 -24.47 -9.93
N TYR A 11 8.72 -24.27 -8.82
CA TYR A 11 7.27 -24.31 -8.78
C TYR A 11 6.69 -22.90 -8.67
N PHE A 12 5.48 -22.72 -9.24
CA PHE A 12 4.70 -21.48 -9.16
C PHE A 12 3.41 -21.79 -8.41
N PHE A 13 3.09 -20.99 -7.40
CA PHE A 13 1.80 -21.04 -6.72
C PHE A 13 0.91 -19.94 -7.28
N ILE A 14 -0.14 -20.31 -8.02
CA ILE A 14 -1.19 -19.40 -8.46
C ILE A 14 -2.35 -19.56 -7.49
N LEU A 15 -2.63 -18.51 -6.71
CA LEU A 15 -3.71 -18.48 -5.74
C LEU A 15 -4.89 -17.72 -6.32
N TYR A 16 -5.93 -18.45 -6.67
CA TYR A 16 -7.21 -17.91 -7.12
C TYR A 16 -8.32 -18.40 -6.21
N TYR A 17 -9.15 -17.51 -5.69
CA TYR A 17 -10.35 -17.89 -4.95
C TYR A 17 -11.43 -18.31 -5.94
N SER A 18 -11.67 -19.61 -6.05
CA SER A 18 -12.89 -20.16 -6.61
C SER A 18 -13.63 -20.82 -5.46
N SER A 19 -14.84 -20.42 -5.16
CA SER A 19 -15.72 -20.92 -4.07
C SER A 19 -15.09 -22.00 -3.18
N LEU A 20 -15.15 -21.85 -1.86
CA LEU A 20 -14.64 -22.84 -0.93
C LEU A 20 -15.34 -24.19 -1.23
N ASP A 21 -14.68 -25.01 -2.04
CA ASP A 21 -15.08 -26.41 -2.18
C ASP A 21 -14.85 -27.13 -0.86
N SER A 22 -15.68 -28.13 -0.61
CA SER A 22 -15.84 -28.95 0.57
C SER A 22 -14.58 -29.68 1.12
N SER A 23 -13.41 -29.32 0.70
CA SER A 23 -12.11 -29.89 1.11
C SER A 23 -11.49 -29.26 2.36
N PHE A 24 -12.14 -28.24 2.95
CA PHE A 24 -11.73 -27.71 4.26
C PHE A 24 -12.41 -28.50 5.38
N SER A 25 -11.62 -29.26 6.10
CA SER A 25 -11.90 -30.11 7.25
C SER A 25 -13.32 -30.04 7.87
N PRO A 26 -13.95 -31.19 8.10
CA PRO A 26 -15.40 -31.32 8.33
C PRO A 26 -15.87 -31.09 9.78
N ASN A 27 -15.10 -30.49 10.67
CA ASN A 27 -15.40 -30.55 12.10
C ASN A 27 -16.50 -29.61 12.59
N ASP A 28 -16.94 -28.61 11.78
CA ASP A 28 -18.14 -27.83 12.09
C ASP A 28 -18.73 -27.18 10.81
N PRO A 29 -19.72 -27.81 10.18
CA PRO A 29 -20.33 -27.28 8.94
C PRO A 29 -21.03 -25.93 9.14
N ILE A 30 -21.55 -25.64 10.33
CA ILE A 30 -22.25 -24.38 10.64
C ILE A 30 -21.23 -23.24 10.72
N PHE A 31 -20.11 -23.46 11.39
CA PHE A 31 -19.05 -22.46 11.50
C PHE A 31 -18.42 -22.13 10.13
N GLN A 32 -18.26 -23.13 9.27
CA GLN A 32 -17.77 -22.94 7.89
C GLN A 32 -18.77 -22.14 7.05
N PHE A 33 -20.05 -22.43 7.14
CA PHE A 33 -21.10 -21.72 6.42
C PHE A 33 -21.17 -20.24 6.84
N VAL A 34 -21.13 -19.94 8.12
CA VAL A 34 -21.17 -18.58 8.66
C VAL A 34 -19.94 -17.78 8.23
N ILE A 35 -18.73 -18.36 8.30
CA ILE A 35 -17.53 -17.69 7.86
C ILE A 35 -17.57 -17.43 6.35
N GLN A 36 -17.99 -18.40 5.55
CA GLN A 36 -18.12 -18.27 4.11
C GLN A 36 -19.10 -17.17 3.72
N HIS A 37 -20.25 -17.13 4.38
CA HIS A 37 -21.28 -16.10 4.14
C HIS A 37 -20.75 -14.69 4.51
N ARG A 38 -20.14 -14.53 5.68
CA ARG A 38 -19.54 -13.25 6.11
C ARG A 38 -18.36 -12.83 5.23
N TYR A 39 -17.51 -13.76 4.83
CA TYR A 39 -16.41 -13.51 3.92
C TYR A 39 -16.90 -13.03 2.54
N ASN A 40 -17.87 -13.72 1.96
CA ASN A 40 -18.48 -13.29 0.71
C ASN A 40 -19.22 -11.95 0.87
N GLY A 41 -19.86 -11.71 2.02
CA GLY A 41 -20.44 -10.42 2.38
C GLY A 41 -19.41 -9.28 2.36
N PHE A 42 -18.21 -9.50 2.90
CA PHE A 42 -17.13 -8.52 2.79
C PHE A 42 -16.65 -8.34 1.35
N CYS A 43 -16.32 -9.43 0.66
CA CYS A 43 -15.78 -9.36 -0.70
C CYS A 43 -16.77 -8.76 -1.70
N LYS A 44 -18.03 -9.22 -1.68
CA LYS A 44 -19.06 -8.83 -2.68
C LYS A 44 -19.90 -7.64 -2.25
N GLY A 45 -20.16 -7.50 -0.93
CA GLY A 45 -20.97 -6.41 -0.37
C GLY A 45 -20.16 -5.13 -0.07
N VAL A 46 -18.88 -5.25 0.26
CA VAL A 46 -18.04 -4.13 0.65
C VAL A 46 -16.99 -3.80 -0.41
N LEU A 47 -16.07 -4.74 -0.69
CA LEU A 47 -14.95 -4.47 -1.60
C LEU A 47 -15.38 -4.28 -3.06
N TRP A 48 -16.22 -5.18 -3.58
CA TRP A 48 -16.63 -5.14 -4.98
C TRP A 48 -17.27 -3.82 -5.41
N PRO A 49 -18.26 -3.27 -4.65
CA PRO A 49 -18.85 -1.97 -5.01
C PRO A 49 -17.83 -0.85 -5.02
N VAL A 50 -17.02 -0.74 -3.96
CA VAL A 50 -16.02 0.33 -3.85
C VAL A 50 -14.98 0.26 -4.98
N LEU A 51 -14.47 -0.94 -5.29
CA LEU A 51 -13.53 -1.14 -6.41
C LEU A 51 -14.14 -0.73 -7.76
N HIS A 52 -15.48 -0.81 -7.90
CA HIS A 52 -16.20 -0.39 -9.10
C HIS A 52 -16.80 1.03 -9.02
N ASN A 53 -16.37 1.84 -8.04
CA ASN A 53 -16.85 3.21 -7.82
C ASN A 53 -18.34 3.31 -7.46
N VAL A 54 -18.93 2.29 -6.83
CA VAL A 54 -20.31 2.31 -6.36
C VAL A 54 -20.32 2.60 -4.86
N THR A 55 -20.73 3.79 -4.48
CA THR A 55 -20.77 4.25 -3.09
C THR A 55 -22.15 4.11 -2.43
N SER A 56 -23.22 3.97 -3.24
CA SER A 56 -24.61 4.01 -2.78
C SER A 56 -25.09 2.74 -2.05
N VAL A 57 -24.30 1.67 -2.04
CA VAL A 57 -24.67 0.39 -1.40
C VAL A 57 -24.80 0.51 0.12
N TYR A 58 -24.17 1.50 0.74
CA TYR A 58 -24.28 1.77 2.17
C TYR A 58 -25.55 2.54 2.57
N ALA A 59 -26.11 3.33 1.66
CA ALA A 59 -27.28 4.18 1.94
C ALA A 59 -28.60 3.38 2.05
N SER A 60 -28.73 2.27 1.28
CA SER A 60 -29.97 1.49 1.22
C SER A 60 -30.25 0.67 2.49
N HIS A 61 -29.23 0.32 3.26
CA HIS A 61 -29.41 -0.40 4.53
C HIS A 61 -29.73 0.53 5.71
N ARG A 62 -29.27 1.80 5.67
CA ARG A 62 -29.66 2.80 6.69
C ARG A 62 -31.11 3.25 6.56
N ALA A 63 -31.62 3.41 5.35
CA ALA A 63 -32.98 3.88 5.12
C ALA A 63 -34.06 2.89 5.55
N LYS A 64 -33.80 1.57 5.56
CA LYS A 64 -34.76 0.58 6.05
C LYS A 64 -34.80 0.50 7.57
N ASP A 65 -33.68 0.67 8.24
CA ASP A 65 -33.60 0.65 9.70
C ASP A 65 -34.27 1.91 10.32
N ASP A 66 -34.27 3.05 9.60
CA ASP A 66 -34.89 4.31 10.04
C ASP A 66 -36.40 4.37 9.72
N GLU A 67 -36.90 3.66 8.70
CA GLU A 67 -38.34 3.59 8.39
C GLU A 67 -39.11 2.64 9.31
N GLU A 68 -38.50 1.54 9.78
CA GLU A 68 -39.14 0.63 10.77
C GLU A 68 -39.18 1.25 12.17
N ALA A 69 -38.34 2.21 12.50
CA ALA A 69 -38.32 2.91 13.79
C ALA A 69 -39.42 3.98 13.95
N VAL A 70 -40.10 4.41 12.88
CA VAL A 70 -41.13 5.48 12.88
C VAL A 70 -42.54 4.93 12.71
N GLY A 71 -42.72 3.65 12.40
CA GLY A 71 -44.05 3.02 12.11
C GLY A 71 -44.66 2.20 13.21
N GLY A 72 -44.54 2.60 14.48
CA GLY A 72 -45.18 1.91 15.60
C GLY A 72 -46.50 2.56 16.01
N GLY A 73 -47.61 2.17 15.43
CA GLY A 73 -48.96 2.54 15.94
C GLY A 73 -50.11 1.96 15.13
N GLY A 74 -50.71 0.89 15.65
CA GLY A 74 -52.14 0.66 15.43
C GLY A 74 -52.58 -0.53 14.57
N ASP A 75 -53.14 -1.47 15.23
CA ASP A 75 -54.31 -2.29 14.91
C ASP A 75 -54.16 -3.76 14.49
N ASN A 76 -54.63 -4.55 15.42
CA ASN A 76 -55.00 -5.97 15.34
C ASN A 76 -55.92 -6.30 14.16
N ILE A 77 -55.61 -7.32 13.40
CA ILE A 77 -56.62 -8.17 12.73
C ILE A 77 -56.19 -9.63 12.81
N ASP A 78 -56.91 -10.40 13.62
CA ASP A 78 -56.96 -11.85 13.63
C ASP A 78 -57.47 -12.40 12.29
N ILE A 79 -56.73 -13.32 11.66
CA ILE A 79 -57.37 -14.31 10.77
C ILE A 79 -56.72 -15.68 10.96
N ASN A 80 -57.45 -16.51 11.71
CA ASN A 80 -57.35 -17.98 11.64
C ASN A 80 -57.80 -18.47 10.27
N THR A 81 -57.04 -19.28 9.59
CA THR A 81 -57.55 -20.41 8.79
C THR A 81 -56.48 -21.49 8.56
N THR A 82 -56.94 -22.66 8.91
CA THR A 82 -56.41 -24.00 8.79
C THR A 82 -56.00 -24.44 7.39
N GLY A 83 -54.93 -25.26 7.30
CA GLY A 83 -55.01 -26.44 6.46
C GLY A 83 -53.88 -26.74 5.51
N SER A 84 -53.25 -27.84 5.78
CA SER A 84 -52.69 -28.88 4.93
C SER A 84 -51.16 -28.89 4.73
N ALA A 85 -50.66 -30.01 5.20
CA ALA A 85 -49.25 -30.46 5.13
C ALA A 85 -48.80 -30.85 3.75
N SER A 86 -47.53 -30.64 3.46
CA SER A 86 -46.72 -31.58 2.71
C SER A 86 -45.20 -31.35 2.98
N PRO A 87 -44.36 -32.34 2.77
CA PRO A 87 -43.13 -32.52 3.52
C PRO A 87 -41.92 -32.20 2.71
N THR A 88 -41.08 -31.28 3.15
CA THR A 88 -39.66 -31.28 2.86
C THR A 88 -38.96 -30.46 3.96
N GLY A 89 -38.76 -31.08 5.10
CA GLY A 89 -38.00 -30.55 6.20
C GLY A 89 -36.49 -30.67 5.89
N GLY A 90 -35.82 -29.56 5.78
CA GLY A 90 -34.37 -29.49 5.67
C GLY A 90 -33.82 -28.09 5.38
N ALA A 91 -34.50 -27.35 4.52
CA ALA A 91 -34.01 -26.03 4.09
C ALA A 91 -34.55 -24.86 4.94
N SER A 92 -35.69 -25.03 5.60
CA SER A 92 -36.32 -23.94 6.38
C SER A 92 -35.69 -23.71 7.76
N GLN A 93 -35.22 -24.75 8.43
CA GLN A 93 -34.54 -24.61 9.72
C GLN A 93 -33.17 -23.89 9.60
N PHE A 94 -32.44 -24.07 8.46
CA PHE A 94 -31.18 -23.36 8.22
C PHE A 94 -31.39 -21.88 7.94
N THR A 95 -32.49 -21.50 7.32
CA THR A 95 -32.82 -20.11 7.00
C THR A 95 -33.29 -19.36 8.26
N GLU A 96 -33.99 -20.02 9.18
CA GLU A 96 -34.39 -19.46 10.47
C GLU A 96 -33.20 -19.29 11.44
N LEU A 97 -32.32 -20.29 11.55
CA LEU A 97 -31.12 -20.20 12.38
C LEU A 97 -30.18 -19.05 11.94
N CYS A 98 -30.12 -18.77 10.63
CA CYS A 98 -29.40 -17.62 10.11
C CYS A 98 -30.12 -16.29 10.33
N ARG A 99 -31.44 -16.28 10.44
CA ARG A 99 -32.26 -15.11 10.74
C ARG A 99 -32.16 -14.70 12.21
N ASP A 100 -32.22 -15.66 13.13
CA ASP A 100 -32.20 -15.42 14.56
C ASP A 100 -30.82 -14.92 15.07
N ASP A 101 -29.72 -15.37 14.48
CA ASP A 101 -28.38 -14.82 14.76
C ASP A 101 -28.19 -13.38 14.20
N PHE A 102 -29.01 -12.98 13.24
CA PHE A 102 -29.01 -11.62 12.68
C PHE A 102 -29.92 -10.65 13.44
N GLU A 103 -31.00 -11.17 14.09
CA GLU A 103 -32.00 -10.33 14.75
C GLU A 103 -31.83 -10.23 16.28
N GLN A 104 -31.13 -11.16 16.96
CA GLN A 104 -31.08 -11.22 18.42
C GLN A 104 -29.69 -11.10 19.09
N GLY A 105 -28.61 -10.84 18.37
CA GLY A 105 -27.31 -10.63 18.99
C GLY A 105 -27.05 -9.16 19.39
N PRO A 106 -26.09 -8.86 20.33
CA PRO A 106 -25.76 -7.51 20.76
C PRO A 106 -25.07 -6.66 19.66
N LEU A 107 -25.33 -6.93 18.39
CA LEU A 107 -24.78 -6.29 17.20
C LEU A 107 -25.69 -5.16 16.65
N HIS A 108 -26.55 -4.59 17.47
CA HIS A 108 -27.40 -3.46 17.11
C HIS A 108 -26.58 -2.15 16.96
N GLY A 109 -25.67 -2.14 16.00
CA GLY A 109 -24.91 -0.97 15.57
C GLY A 109 -24.05 -1.35 14.36
N GLY A 110 -24.06 -0.57 13.30
CA GLY A 110 -23.35 -0.81 12.04
C GLY A 110 -21.87 -1.24 12.20
N ARG A 111 -21.23 -0.78 13.27
CA ARG A 111 -19.83 -1.14 13.62
C ARG A 111 -19.61 -2.60 13.99
N GLY A 112 -20.61 -3.27 14.55
CA GLY A 112 -20.49 -4.70 14.93
C GLY A 112 -20.48 -5.62 13.71
N ARG A 113 -21.34 -5.35 12.74
CA ARG A 113 -21.42 -6.09 11.47
C ARG A 113 -20.13 -5.91 10.65
N GLU A 114 -19.64 -4.70 10.55
CA GLU A 114 -18.38 -4.40 9.84
C GLU A 114 -17.20 -5.18 10.43
N LYS A 115 -17.08 -5.23 11.76
CA LYS A 115 -16.04 -6.00 12.45
C LYS A 115 -16.16 -7.51 12.18
N ALA A 116 -17.38 -8.04 12.15
CA ALA A 116 -17.60 -9.46 11.88
C ALA A 116 -17.24 -9.86 10.44
N LEU A 117 -17.59 -9.02 9.45
CA LEU A 117 -17.21 -9.21 8.04
C LEU A 117 -15.69 -9.16 7.87
N TRP A 118 -15.04 -8.16 8.45
CA TRP A 118 -13.60 -8.01 8.43
C TRP A 118 -12.86 -9.15 9.12
N SER A 119 -13.37 -9.61 10.27
CA SER A 119 -12.81 -10.76 10.97
C SER A 119 -12.84 -12.03 10.11
N ALA A 120 -13.95 -12.29 9.41
CA ALA A 120 -14.06 -13.42 8.50
C ALA A 120 -13.07 -13.31 7.32
N TYR A 121 -12.90 -12.12 6.76
CA TYR A 121 -11.91 -11.86 5.70
C TYR A 121 -10.48 -12.16 6.17
N ASN A 122 -10.11 -11.71 7.37
CA ASN A 122 -8.82 -12.01 7.98
C ASN A 122 -8.61 -13.51 8.22
N GLN A 123 -9.63 -14.21 8.76
CA GLN A 123 -9.54 -15.64 9.04
C GLN A 123 -9.32 -16.46 7.77
N VAL A 124 -10.02 -16.15 6.68
CA VAL A 124 -9.84 -16.84 5.39
C VAL A 124 -8.42 -16.59 4.85
N ASN A 125 -7.95 -15.33 4.82
CA ASN A 125 -6.59 -15.02 4.38
C ASN A 125 -5.53 -15.76 5.22
N ARG A 126 -5.74 -15.84 6.55
CA ARG A 126 -4.86 -16.59 7.46
C ARG A 126 -4.82 -18.08 7.12
N LYS A 127 -5.98 -18.73 6.91
CA LYS A 127 -6.05 -20.14 6.52
C LYS A 127 -5.34 -20.38 5.18
N PHE A 128 -5.55 -19.52 4.17
CA PHE A 128 -4.79 -19.59 2.93
C PHE A 128 -3.27 -19.52 3.16
N SER A 129 -2.82 -18.66 4.08
CA SER A 129 -1.40 -18.57 4.40
C SER A 129 -0.85 -19.86 5.01
N GLU A 130 -1.63 -20.56 5.84
CA GLU A 130 -1.25 -21.83 6.47
C GLU A 130 -1.00 -22.93 5.41
N VAL A 131 -1.91 -23.02 4.43
CA VAL A 131 -1.76 -23.97 3.31
C VAL A 131 -0.57 -23.63 2.41
N VAL A 132 -0.40 -22.33 2.08
CA VAL A 132 0.75 -21.90 1.24
C VAL A 132 2.07 -22.22 1.92
N VAL A 133 2.19 -21.97 3.24
CA VAL A 133 3.41 -22.27 4.01
C VAL A 133 3.74 -23.77 3.97
N GLN A 134 2.74 -24.64 4.07
CA GLN A 134 2.96 -26.11 4.01
C GLN A 134 3.47 -26.59 2.65
N CYS A 135 3.08 -25.89 1.57
CA CYS A 135 3.41 -26.30 0.20
C CYS A 135 4.62 -25.57 -0.40
N PHE A 136 5.10 -24.51 0.25
CA PHE A 136 6.17 -23.64 -0.27
C PHE A 136 7.53 -24.30 -0.17
N ASN A 137 8.34 -24.18 -1.23
CA ASN A 137 9.76 -24.55 -1.22
C ASN A 137 10.61 -23.32 -1.57
N GLU A 138 11.86 -23.33 -1.12
CA GLU A 138 12.79 -22.23 -1.38
C GLU A 138 12.96 -21.97 -2.88
N GLY A 139 12.80 -20.71 -3.29
CA GLY A 139 12.87 -20.27 -4.67
C GLY A 139 11.56 -20.34 -5.45
N ASP A 140 10.47 -20.78 -4.83
CA ASP A 140 9.12 -20.69 -5.42
C ASP A 140 8.63 -19.22 -5.48
N LEU A 141 7.79 -18.93 -6.49
CA LEU A 141 7.09 -17.65 -6.60
C LEU A 141 5.65 -17.81 -6.15
N VAL A 142 5.13 -16.86 -5.37
CA VAL A 142 3.72 -16.83 -4.95
C VAL A 142 3.00 -15.72 -5.72
N TRP A 143 1.98 -16.09 -6.50
CA TRP A 143 1.21 -15.14 -7.29
C TRP A 143 -0.27 -15.18 -6.92
N ILE A 144 -0.76 -14.07 -6.34
CA ILE A 144 -2.10 -13.92 -5.78
C ILE A 144 -2.97 -13.17 -6.76
N HIS A 145 -4.17 -13.67 -7.05
CA HIS A 145 -5.09 -13.07 -8.00
C HIS A 145 -6.37 -12.53 -7.35
N GLY A 146 -6.78 -11.36 -7.82
CA GLY A 146 -8.05 -10.73 -7.48
C GLY A 146 -8.06 -10.08 -6.10
N PHE A 147 -9.24 -9.59 -5.70
CA PHE A 147 -9.45 -8.80 -4.49
C PHE A 147 -9.80 -9.62 -3.23
N HIS A 148 -9.91 -10.92 -3.38
CA HIS A 148 -10.31 -11.83 -2.31
C HIS A 148 -9.23 -12.04 -1.24
N LEU A 149 -7.93 -11.85 -1.60
CA LEU A 149 -6.78 -12.21 -0.78
C LEU A 149 -5.78 -11.03 -0.64
N LEU A 150 -6.26 -9.78 -0.54
CA LEU A 150 -5.40 -8.59 -0.55
C LEU A 150 -4.44 -8.50 0.64
N ILE A 151 -4.81 -9.07 1.79
CA ILE A 151 -3.97 -9.05 3.00
C ILE A 151 -3.15 -10.32 3.18
N LEU A 152 -3.29 -11.30 2.29
CA LEU A 152 -2.52 -12.55 2.34
C LEU A 152 -1.01 -12.34 2.33
N PRO A 153 -0.42 -11.38 1.57
CA PRO A 153 1.02 -11.14 1.61
C PRO A 153 1.53 -10.82 3.01
N SER A 154 0.77 -10.09 3.83
CA SER A 154 1.18 -9.75 5.19
C SER A 154 1.31 -10.97 6.11
N TYR A 155 0.53 -12.02 5.88
CA TYR A 155 0.65 -13.29 6.60
C TYR A 155 1.80 -14.15 6.10
N LEU A 156 2.04 -14.15 4.77
CA LEU A 156 3.10 -14.93 4.15
C LEU A 156 4.49 -14.36 4.48
N THR A 157 4.66 -13.05 4.37
CA THR A 157 5.94 -12.38 4.63
C THR A 157 6.45 -12.64 6.04
N ARG A 158 5.54 -12.79 7.02
CA ARG A 158 5.91 -13.12 8.41
C ARG A 158 6.43 -14.54 8.60
N ARG A 159 6.00 -15.48 7.75
CA ARG A 159 6.32 -16.91 7.86
C ARG A 159 7.37 -17.34 6.88
N ILE A 160 7.41 -16.73 5.70
CA ILE A 160 8.29 -17.06 4.60
C ILE A 160 8.90 -15.77 4.06
N SER A 161 9.84 -15.18 4.80
CA SER A 161 10.46 -13.89 4.49
C SER A 161 11.16 -13.87 3.11
N MET A 162 11.65 -15.01 2.63
CA MET A 162 12.37 -15.14 1.36
C MET A 162 11.44 -15.33 0.15
N ALA A 163 10.14 -15.62 0.34
CA ALA A 163 9.22 -15.83 -0.76
C ALA A 163 9.00 -14.54 -1.55
N LYS A 164 9.12 -14.57 -2.87
CA LYS A 164 8.70 -13.47 -3.76
C LYS A 164 7.21 -13.56 -4.00
N ILE A 165 6.49 -12.50 -3.62
CA ILE A 165 5.03 -12.47 -3.61
C ILE A 165 4.55 -11.37 -4.56
N GLY A 166 3.72 -11.75 -5.55
CA GLY A 166 3.02 -10.84 -6.44
C GLY A 166 1.52 -10.86 -6.19
N ILE A 167 0.87 -9.70 -6.30
CA ILE A 167 -0.59 -9.56 -6.37
C ILE A 167 -0.95 -9.05 -7.76
N PHE A 168 -2.02 -9.58 -8.37
CA PHE A 168 -2.59 -9.03 -9.59
C PHE A 168 -4.09 -8.80 -9.45
N LEU A 169 -4.52 -7.54 -9.58
CA LEU A 169 -5.93 -7.18 -9.53
C LEU A 169 -6.56 -7.21 -10.91
N HIS A 170 -7.65 -8.00 -11.04
CA HIS A 170 -8.46 -8.08 -12.25
C HIS A 170 -9.67 -7.12 -12.24
N THR A 171 -9.93 -6.47 -11.10
CA THR A 171 -10.94 -5.43 -10.94
C THR A 171 -10.37 -4.04 -11.19
N PRO A 172 -11.19 -3.03 -11.47
CA PRO A 172 -10.76 -1.64 -11.40
C PRO A 172 -10.20 -1.31 -10.02
N PHE A 173 -9.39 -0.25 -9.94
CA PHE A 173 -9.01 0.35 -8.66
C PHE A 173 -9.58 1.77 -8.60
N PRO A 174 -10.28 2.17 -7.52
CA PRO A 174 -10.98 3.44 -7.43
C PRO A 174 -10.04 4.61 -7.10
N SER A 175 -10.54 5.83 -7.25
CA SER A 175 -9.83 7.03 -6.79
C SER A 175 -9.67 7.05 -5.26
N SER A 176 -8.75 7.88 -4.77
CA SER A 176 -8.49 8.00 -3.32
C SER A 176 -9.72 8.48 -2.55
N GLU A 177 -10.57 9.32 -3.15
CA GLU A 177 -11.79 9.83 -2.52
C GLU A 177 -12.81 8.70 -2.25
N ILE A 178 -12.92 7.76 -3.19
CA ILE A 178 -13.82 6.61 -3.04
C ILE A 178 -13.19 5.54 -2.14
N PHE A 179 -11.89 5.25 -2.33
CA PHE A 179 -11.22 4.21 -1.54
C PHE A 179 -11.19 4.56 -0.05
N ARG A 180 -11.09 5.84 0.31
CA ARG A 180 -11.09 6.29 1.70
C ARG A 180 -12.43 6.08 2.43
N THR A 181 -13.52 5.78 1.72
CA THR A 181 -14.80 5.41 2.36
C THR A 181 -14.74 4.07 3.08
N LEU A 182 -13.74 3.23 2.76
CA LEU A 182 -13.51 1.97 3.47
C LEU A 182 -12.88 2.25 4.84
N TRP A 183 -13.50 1.68 5.90
CA TRP A 183 -12.93 1.78 7.26
C TRP A 183 -11.61 1.03 7.42
N CYS A 184 -11.41 -0.04 6.65
CA CYS A 184 -10.18 -0.87 6.64
C CYS A 184 -9.19 -0.48 5.53
N ARG A 185 -9.30 0.74 4.99
CA ARG A 185 -8.51 1.23 3.83
C ARG A 185 -7.00 1.09 4.01
N GLU A 186 -6.50 1.45 5.19
CA GLU A 186 -5.07 1.38 5.45
C GLU A 186 -4.58 -0.04 5.59
N ASP A 187 -5.33 -0.90 6.30
CA ASP A 187 -4.98 -2.31 6.47
C ASP A 187 -4.93 -3.04 5.13
N LEU A 188 -5.86 -2.71 4.21
CA LEU A 188 -5.86 -3.27 2.86
C LEU A 188 -4.64 -2.82 2.06
N LEU A 189 -4.34 -1.50 2.04
CA LEU A 189 -3.17 -0.98 1.33
C LEU A 189 -1.87 -1.55 1.90
N ARG A 190 -1.71 -1.56 3.22
CA ARG A 190 -0.56 -2.15 3.89
C ARG A 190 -0.44 -3.65 3.62
N GLY A 191 -1.58 -4.35 3.60
CA GLY A 191 -1.65 -5.76 3.21
C GLY A 191 -1.10 -6.01 1.80
N MET A 192 -1.56 -5.22 0.83
CA MET A 192 -1.08 -5.27 -0.55
C MET A 192 0.40 -4.91 -0.67
N LEU A 193 0.85 -3.88 0.06
CA LEU A 193 2.24 -3.42 0.04
C LEU A 193 3.23 -4.40 0.70
N ASN A 194 2.77 -5.44 1.39
CA ASN A 194 3.64 -6.56 1.81
C ASN A 194 4.00 -7.50 0.65
N ALA A 195 3.35 -7.39 -0.51
CA ALA A 195 3.81 -8.02 -1.73
C ALA A 195 5.07 -7.35 -2.29
N ASP A 196 5.84 -8.05 -3.12
CA ASP A 196 7.00 -7.51 -3.82
C ASP A 196 6.60 -6.82 -5.14
N GLN A 197 5.43 -7.21 -5.69
CA GLN A 197 4.85 -6.65 -6.90
C GLN A 197 3.33 -6.54 -6.79
N VAL A 198 2.77 -5.42 -7.27
CA VAL A 198 1.32 -5.22 -7.42
C VAL A 198 1.00 -4.91 -8.88
N GLY A 199 0.19 -5.76 -9.53
CA GLY A 199 -0.15 -5.68 -10.94
C GLY A 199 -1.60 -5.26 -11.20
N PHE A 200 -1.80 -4.51 -12.29
CA PHE A 200 -3.09 -4.01 -12.76
C PHE A 200 -3.21 -4.21 -14.28
N HIS A 201 -4.45 -4.21 -14.81
CA HIS A 201 -4.66 -4.26 -16.25
C HIS A 201 -4.38 -2.94 -16.96
N LEU A 202 -4.66 -1.81 -16.31
CA LEU A 202 -4.51 -0.46 -16.87
C LEU A 202 -3.63 0.41 -15.97
N PHE A 203 -2.85 1.27 -16.60
CA PHE A 203 -2.07 2.28 -15.87
C PHE A 203 -2.96 3.23 -15.05
N GLU A 204 -4.18 3.49 -15.49
CA GLU A 204 -5.15 4.29 -14.74
C GLU A 204 -5.43 3.69 -13.35
N TYR A 205 -5.59 2.36 -13.26
CA TYR A 205 -5.79 1.66 -11.98
C TYR A 205 -4.53 1.69 -11.11
N ALA A 206 -3.36 1.49 -11.74
CA ALA A 206 -2.08 1.64 -11.05
C ALA A 206 -1.90 3.06 -10.48
N ARG A 207 -2.21 4.10 -11.27
CA ARG A 207 -2.14 5.49 -10.84
C ARG A 207 -3.06 5.78 -9.64
N HIS A 208 -4.28 5.25 -9.65
CA HIS A 208 -5.18 5.39 -8.50
C HIS A 208 -4.63 4.72 -7.25
N PHE A 209 -4.06 3.52 -7.39
CA PHE A 209 -3.40 2.82 -6.28
C PHE A 209 -2.22 3.62 -5.73
N LEU A 210 -1.33 4.14 -6.60
CA LEU A 210 -0.22 4.99 -6.22
C LEU A 210 -0.69 6.25 -5.47
N THR A 211 -1.75 6.89 -5.97
CA THR A 211 -2.34 8.06 -5.33
C THR A 211 -2.93 7.73 -3.96
N CYS A 212 -3.58 6.56 -3.81
CA CYS A 212 -4.07 6.10 -2.51
C CYS A 212 -2.92 5.86 -1.53
N CYS A 213 -1.84 5.19 -1.95
CA CYS A 213 -0.67 4.97 -1.11
C CYS A 213 -0.01 6.28 -0.67
N ARG A 214 0.08 7.25 -1.58
CA ARG A 214 0.63 8.57 -1.26
C ARG A 214 -0.27 9.35 -0.30
N ARG A 215 -1.57 9.47 -0.58
CA ARG A 215 -2.50 10.29 0.20
C ARG A 215 -2.91 9.67 1.54
N LEU A 216 -3.09 8.35 1.60
CA LEU A 216 -3.59 7.68 2.80
C LEU A 216 -2.46 7.15 3.69
N LEU A 217 -1.34 6.71 3.11
CA LEU A 217 -0.21 6.16 3.86
C LEU A 217 1.03 7.07 3.85
N GLY A 218 1.04 8.12 3.04
CA GLY A 218 2.17 9.03 2.91
C GLY A 218 3.42 8.45 2.24
N LEU A 219 3.25 7.38 1.46
CA LEU A 219 4.36 6.70 0.82
C LEU A 219 4.68 7.34 -0.53
N ASN A 220 5.94 7.58 -0.79
CA ASN A 220 6.41 8.11 -2.06
C ASN A 220 6.55 7.01 -3.10
N TYR A 221 6.40 7.36 -4.36
CA TYR A 221 6.64 6.46 -5.48
C TYR A 221 7.50 7.13 -6.55
N GLY A 222 8.22 6.33 -7.31
CA GLY A 222 9.11 6.82 -8.36
C GLY A 222 9.56 5.71 -9.28
N MET A 223 10.38 6.08 -10.27
CA MET A 223 11.03 5.14 -11.16
C MET A 223 12.34 4.70 -10.54
N ILE A 224 12.50 3.40 -10.32
CA ILE A 224 13.75 2.80 -9.84
C ILE A 224 14.43 2.04 -10.99
N PRO A 225 15.76 1.98 -11.04
CA PRO A 225 16.48 1.16 -12.01
C PRO A 225 16.07 -0.31 -11.88
N ASP A 226 15.83 -0.96 -13.01
CA ASP A 226 15.53 -2.40 -13.02
C ASP A 226 16.80 -3.19 -12.66
N ALA A 227 16.61 -4.17 -11.81
CA ALA A 227 17.68 -5.04 -11.34
C ALA A 227 18.27 -5.95 -12.43
N SER A 228 17.62 -6.09 -13.57
CA SER A 228 18.09 -6.94 -14.69
C SER A 228 19.37 -6.42 -15.39
N GLY A 229 19.85 -5.22 -15.05
CA GLY A 229 21.03 -4.61 -15.65
C GLY A 229 20.84 -4.13 -17.10
N ASN A 230 19.65 -4.24 -17.66
CA ASN A 230 19.35 -3.86 -19.04
C ASN A 230 19.03 -2.36 -19.22
N GLY A 231 19.29 -1.53 -18.21
CA GLY A 231 19.01 -0.09 -18.24
C GLY A 231 17.52 0.28 -18.19
N GLY A 232 16.64 -0.66 -17.85
CA GLY A 232 15.21 -0.43 -17.65
C GLY A 232 14.92 0.27 -16.33
N TYR A 233 13.72 0.86 -16.26
CA TYR A 233 13.19 1.46 -15.03
C TYR A 233 11.83 0.83 -14.70
N THR A 234 11.61 0.51 -13.41
CA THR A 234 10.35 0.00 -12.89
C THR A 234 9.72 1.03 -11.96
N LEU A 235 8.40 1.25 -12.12
CA LEU A 235 7.64 2.09 -11.22
C LEU A 235 7.47 1.36 -9.87
N ALA A 236 7.85 1.99 -8.77
CA ALA A 236 7.79 1.39 -7.46
C ALA A 236 7.35 2.37 -6.37
N ILE A 237 6.79 1.82 -5.31
CA ILE A 237 6.46 2.54 -4.07
C ILE A 237 7.57 2.27 -3.07
N ASP A 238 8.09 3.33 -2.46
CA ASP A 238 9.04 3.20 -1.36
C ASP A 238 8.27 2.98 -0.04
N THR A 239 8.52 1.83 0.57
CA THR A 239 7.97 1.45 1.87
C THR A 239 9.12 1.35 2.88
N ASN A 240 9.64 2.50 3.33
CA ASN A 240 10.71 2.57 4.32
C ASN A 240 11.96 1.72 3.95
N GLY A 241 12.46 1.96 2.74
CA GLY A 241 13.67 1.29 2.23
C GLY A 241 13.42 -0.02 1.48
N ARG A 242 12.16 -0.47 1.42
CA ARG A 242 11.75 -1.57 0.54
C ARG A 242 10.93 -1.01 -0.62
N HIS A 243 11.23 -1.46 -1.81
CA HIS A 243 10.52 -1.04 -3.02
C HIS A 243 9.50 -2.11 -3.44
N VAL A 244 8.24 -1.70 -3.59
CA VAL A 244 7.17 -2.52 -4.12
C VAL A 244 6.95 -2.16 -5.58
N ALA A 245 7.25 -3.07 -6.49
CA ALA A 245 7.08 -2.84 -7.92
C ALA A 245 5.59 -2.73 -8.29
N VAL A 246 5.26 -1.78 -9.16
CA VAL A 246 3.90 -1.60 -9.67
C VAL A 246 3.90 -1.81 -11.17
N THR A 247 3.23 -2.85 -11.64
CA THR A 247 3.17 -3.21 -13.07
C THR A 247 1.77 -3.02 -13.64
N SER A 248 1.69 -2.74 -14.93
CA SER A 248 0.43 -2.49 -15.63
C SER A 248 0.46 -3.16 -17.01
N ILE A 249 -0.16 -4.33 -17.10
CA ILE A 249 -0.19 -5.15 -18.32
C ILE A 249 -1.58 -5.76 -18.46
N HIS A 250 -2.26 -5.53 -19.60
CA HIS A 250 -3.57 -6.12 -19.87
C HIS A 250 -3.44 -7.60 -20.24
N ALA A 251 -4.25 -8.45 -19.59
CA ALA A 251 -4.32 -9.87 -19.93
C ALA A 251 -5.03 -10.09 -21.28
N GLY A 252 -4.56 -11.05 -22.03
CA GLY A 252 -5.18 -11.51 -23.26
C GLY A 252 -5.92 -12.85 -23.06
N ILE A 253 -6.22 -13.49 -24.18
CA ILE A 253 -6.79 -14.84 -24.27
C ILE A 253 -5.74 -15.80 -24.86
N GLU A 254 -6.06 -17.09 -24.97
CA GLU A 254 -5.17 -18.09 -25.55
C GLU A 254 -5.70 -18.55 -26.92
N PRO A 255 -5.25 -17.93 -28.03
CA PRO A 255 -5.79 -18.21 -29.38
C PRO A 255 -5.69 -19.67 -29.80
N PRO A 256 -4.60 -20.43 -29.56
CA PRO A 256 -4.55 -21.82 -29.97
C PRO A 256 -5.61 -22.69 -29.30
N VAL A 257 -5.88 -22.45 -28.00
CA VAL A 257 -6.91 -23.20 -27.26
C VAL A 257 -8.30 -22.86 -27.77
N LEU A 258 -8.59 -21.57 -27.95
CA LEU A 258 -9.91 -21.15 -28.48
C LEU A 258 -10.14 -21.67 -29.91
N ASN A 259 -9.14 -21.66 -30.77
CA ASN A 259 -9.22 -22.20 -32.13
C ASN A 259 -9.50 -23.71 -32.14
N GLN A 260 -8.96 -24.45 -31.16
CA GLN A 260 -9.28 -25.88 -31.03
C GLN A 260 -10.78 -26.07 -30.75
N PHE A 261 -11.34 -25.29 -29.81
CA PHE A 261 -12.76 -25.36 -29.48
C PHE A 261 -13.64 -24.86 -30.64
N LEU A 262 -13.28 -23.78 -31.35
CA LEU A 262 -14.04 -23.21 -32.47
C LEU A 262 -14.12 -24.17 -33.68
N LYS A 263 -13.16 -25.07 -33.83
CA LYS A 263 -13.15 -26.12 -34.88
C LYS A 263 -13.88 -27.39 -34.47
N HIS A 264 -14.28 -27.50 -33.19
CA HIS A 264 -14.99 -28.68 -32.72
C HIS A 264 -16.39 -28.76 -33.34
N GLU A 265 -16.75 -29.93 -33.83
CA GLU A 265 -18.00 -30.21 -34.54
C GLU A 265 -19.23 -29.74 -33.77
N SER A 266 -19.30 -30.00 -32.47
CA SER A 266 -20.43 -29.58 -31.64
C SER A 266 -20.63 -28.05 -31.59
N VAL A 267 -19.54 -27.26 -31.64
CA VAL A 267 -19.58 -25.79 -31.61
C VAL A 267 -20.09 -25.28 -32.97
N ILE A 268 -19.68 -25.90 -34.05
CA ILE A 268 -20.12 -25.55 -35.41
C ILE A 268 -21.61 -25.83 -35.56
N GLN A 269 -22.05 -27.06 -35.20
CA GLN A 269 -23.47 -27.47 -35.29
C GLN A 269 -24.38 -26.61 -34.39
N GLU A 270 -23.96 -26.28 -33.19
CA GLU A 270 -24.72 -25.39 -32.29
C GLU A 270 -24.81 -23.96 -32.86
N ALA A 271 -23.72 -23.44 -33.41
CA ALA A 271 -23.71 -22.11 -34.05
C ALA A 271 -24.64 -22.06 -35.28
N GLU A 272 -24.63 -23.12 -36.11
CA GLU A 272 -25.54 -23.24 -37.29
C GLU A 272 -27.00 -23.39 -36.85
N SER A 273 -27.27 -24.15 -35.79
CA SER A 273 -28.62 -24.29 -35.23
C SER A 273 -29.18 -22.93 -34.76
N ILE A 274 -28.37 -22.14 -34.01
CA ILE A 274 -28.76 -20.79 -33.57
C ILE A 274 -29.06 -19.90 -34.78
N ARG A 275 -28.23 -19.96 -35.80
CA ARG A 275 -28.42 -19.15 -37.02
C ARG A 275 -29.67 -19.55 -37.80
N ALA A 276 -29.95 -20.87 -37.92
CA ALA A 276 -31.12 -21.41 -38.58
C ALA A 276 -32.45 -21.04 -37.92
N GLN A 277 -32.44 -20.80 -36.59
CA GLN A 277 -33.62 -20.31 -35.88
C GLN A 277 -33.94 -18.85 -36.19
N HIS A 278 -33.02 -18.10 -36.74
CA HIS A 278 -33.17 -16.66 -37.01
C HIS A 278 -32.74 -16.29 -38.44
N PRO A 279 -33.41 -16.87 -39.46
CA PRO A 279 -33.06 -16.62 -40.83
C PRO A 279 -33.32 -15.17 -41.20
N ASN A 280 -32.41 -14.57 -41.96
CA ASN A 280 -32.50 -13.19 -42.46
C ASN A 280 -32.51 -12.08 -41.37
N LYS A 281 -32.19 -12.41 -40.10
CA LYS A 281 -32.02 -11.40 -39.06
C LYS A 281 -30.55 -11.13 -38.78
N THR A 282 -30.20 -9.88 -38.48
CA THR A 282 -28.91 -9.56 -37.86
C THR A 282 -28.96 -9.89 -36.39
N ILE A 283 -28.08 -10.77 -35.96
CA ILE A 283 -28.06 -11.27 -34.59
C ILE A 283 -27.06 -10.45 -33.76
N PHE A 284 -27.56 -9.76 -32.74
CA PHE A 284 -26.76 -9.15 -31.68
C PHE A 284 -26.67 -10.13 -30.54
N CYS A 285 -25.48 -10.31 -29.95
CA CYS A 285 -25.33 -11.10 -28.76
C CYS A 285 -24.76 -10.25 -27.60
N SER A 286 -25.18 -10.61 -26.42
CA SER A 286 -24.64 -10.06 -25.16
C SER A 286 -24.68 -11.09 -24.06
N ILE A 287 -23.59 -11.20 -23.34
CA ILE A 287 -23.43 -12.10 -22.20
C ILE A 287 -22.96 -11.26 -21.00
N GLY A 288 -23.61 -11.43 -19.85
CA GLY A 288 -23.20 -10.72 -18.65
C GLY A 288 -23.91 -11.20 -17.41
N ARG A 289 -23.29 -11.03 -16.25
CA ARG A 289 -23.94 -11.28 -14.96
C ARG A 289 -25.10 -10.33 -14.78
N LEU A 290 -26.17 -10.80 -14.15
CA LEU A 290 -27.34 -9.98 -13.78
C LEU A 290 -26.97 -9.10 -12.59
N GLU A 291 -26.20 -8.07 -12.86
CA GLU A 291 -25.73 -7.05 -11.95
C GLU A 291 -25.91 -5.67 -12.59
N SER A 292 -26.28 -4.66 -11.82
CA SER A 292 -26.46 -3.28 -12.31
C SER A 292 -25.23 -2.74 -13.04
N LEU A 293 -24.02 -3.10 -12.57
CA LEU A 293 -22.74 -2.73 -13.17
C LEU A 293 -22.56 -3.23 -14.62
N LYS A 294 -23.26 -4.24 -15.06
CA LYS A 294 -23.17 -4.77 -16.42
C LYS A 294 -24.01 -4.01 -17.44
N GLY A 295 -24.82 -3.03 -16.99
CA GLY A 295 -25.56 -2.09 -17.83
C GLY A 295 -26.58 -2.75 -18.77
N ILE A 296 -27.12 -3.92 -18.40
CA ILE A 296 -28.10 -4.66 -19.24
C ILE A 296 -29.39 -3.86 -19.44
N PRO A 297 -30.02 -3.26 -18.40
CA PRO A 297 -31.21 -2.45 -18.58
C PRO A 297 -31.02 -1.27 -19.54
N LEU A 298 -29.88 -0.57 -19.43
CA LEU A 298 -29.57 0.58 -20.31
C LEU A 298 -29.46 0.17 -21.79
N ARG A 299 -28.92 -1.01 -22.04
CA ARG A 299 -28.81 -1.60 -23.38
C ARG A 299 -30.19 -1.93 -23.95
N LEU A 300 -31.10 -2.47 -23.16
CA LEU A 300 -32.47 -2.75 -23.58
C LEU A 300 -33.22 -1.46 -23.87
N LEU A 301 -33.07 -0.42 -23.08
CA LEU A 301 -33.61 0.91 -23.38
C LEU A 301 -33.02 1.51 -24.65
N ALA A 302 -31.75 1.23 -24.95
CA ALA A 302 -31.13 1.71 -26.19
C ALA A 302 -31.70 1.02 -27.44
N ILE A 303 -32.00 -0.28 -27.37
CA ILE A 303 -32.69 -0.99 -28.46
C ILE A 303 -34.10 -0.45 -28.69
N GLU A 304 -34.86 -0.22 -27.61
CA GLU A 304 -36.18 0.39 -27.69
C GLU A 304 -36.11 1.76 -28.39
N ARG A 305 -35.18 2.61 -27.95
CA ARG A 305 -34.95 3.93 -28.55
C ARG A 305 -34.52 3.84 -30.01
N PHE A 306 -33.67 2.86 -30.34
CA PHE A 306 -33.21 2.61 -31.71
C PHE A 306 -34.35 2.25 -32.63
N LEU A 307 -35.21 1.30 -32.24
CA LEU A 307 -36.33 0.84 -33.08
C LEU A 307 -37.44 1.90 -33.23
N LYS A 308 -37.64 2.75 -32.19
CA LYS A 308 -38.53 3.91 -32.34
C LYS A 308 -38.00 4.92 -33.35
N ARG A 309 -36.69 5.07 -33.47
CA ARG A 309 -36.06 6.03 -34.39
C ARG A 309 -35.88 5.48 -35.82
N CYS A 310 -35.67 4.18 -35.94
CA CYS A 310 -35.34 3.48 -37.17
C CYS A 310 -36.30 2.29 -37.38
N PRO A 311 -37.60 2.55 -37.69
CA PRO A 311 -38.62 1.49 -37.84
C PRO A 311 -38.32 0.47 -38.92
N GLU A 312 -37.52 0.82 -39.94
CA GLU A 312 -37.09 -0.04 -41.04
C GLU A 312 -36.33 -1.30 -40.59
N TRP A 313 -35.84 -1.34 -39.38
CA TRP A 313 -35.11 -2.47 -38.80
C TRP A 313 -36.00 -3.37 -37.92
N ILE A 314 -37.28 -3.02 -37.73
CA ILE A 314 -38.22 -3.86 -36.98
C ILE A 314 -38.37 -5.20 -37.71
N GLY A 315 -38.27 -6.30 -36.99
CA GLY A 315 -38.30 -7.66 -37.49
C GLY A 315 -37.01 -8.16 -38.17
N LYS A 316 -36.06 -7.27 -38.48
CA LYS A 316 -34.78 -7.60 -39.13
C LYS A 316 -33.62 -7.81 -38.18
N ILE A 317 -33.81 -7.51 -36.90
CA ILE A 317 -32.79 -7.70 -35.83
C ILE A 317 -33.32 -8.57 -34.73
N ILE A 318 -32.40 -9.18 -34.00
CA ILE A 318 -32.66 -9.86 -32.71
C ILE A 318 -31.49 -9.64 -31.79
N LEU A 319 -31.75 -9.34 -30.50
CA LEU A 319 -30.77 -9.38 -29.45
C LEU A 319 -30.91 -10.66 -28.62
N ILE A 320 -29.89 -11.50 -28.60
CA ILE A 320 -29.78 -12.64 -27.71
C ILE A 320 -29.02 -12.16 -26.47
N GLN A 321 -29.75 -11.97 -25.38
CA GLN A 321 -29.20 -11.56 -24.12
C GLN A 321 -29.14 -12.74 -23.16
N ILE A 322 -27.91 -13.19 -22.82
CA ILE A 322 -27.71 -14.19 -21.78
C ILE A 322 -27.41 -13.47 -20.46
N GLY A 323 -28.26 -13.73 -19.48
CA GLY A 323 -28.07 -13.28 -18.10
C GLY A 323 -27.42 -14.38 -17.27
N ILE A 324 -26.23 -14.15 -16.73
CA ILE A 324 -25.59 -15.08 -15.81
C ILE A 324 -26.09 -14.78 -14.39
N THR A 325 -26.62 -15.79 -13.72
CA THR A 325 -27.13 -15.69 -12.36
C THR A 325 -26.05 -15.22 -11.40
N ALA A 326 -26.36 -14.27 -10.54
CA ALA A 326 -25.42 -13.63 -9.60
C ALA A 326 -25.93 -13.66 -8.14
N TRP A 327 -26.27 -14.85 -7.66
CA TRP A 327 -26.84 -15.07 -6.31
C TRP A 327 -26.05 -14.39 -5.17
N GLU A 328 -24.75 -14.26 -5.36
CA GLU A 328 -23.84 -13.63 -4.39
C GLU A 328 -24.12 -12.13 -4.14
N ARG A 329 -24.92 -11.51 -5.01
CA ARG A 329 -25.24 -10.08 -5.01
C ARG A 329 -26.68 -9.78 -4.55
N GLY A 330 -27.41 -10.81 -4.07
CA GLY A 330 -28.73 -10.67 -3.45
C GLY A 330 -29.67 -9.65 -4.11
N ASP A 331 -29.87 -8.52 -3.46
CA ASP A 331 -30.80 -7.46 -3.87
C ASP A 331 -30.48 -6.84 -5.24
N ASP A 332 -29.18 -6.62 -5.57
CA ASP A 332 -28.77 -6.07 -6.86
C ASP A 332 -29.11 -7.03 -8.00
N TYR A 333 -28.89 -8.33 -7.76
CA TYR A 333 -29.28 -9.37 -8.72
C TYR A 333 -30.80 -9.42 -8.96
N ILE A 334 -31.60 -9.47 -7.88
CA ILE A 334 -33.06 -9.55 -7.96
C ILE A 334 -33.61 -8.33 -8.69
N LYS A 335 -33.23 -7.13 -8.28
CA LYS A 335 -33.65 -5.88 -8.93
C LYS A 335 -33.28 -5.83 -10.40
N THR A 336 -32.02 -6.16 -10.72
CA THR A 336 -31.55 -6.15 -12.11
C THR A 336 -32.26 -7.17 -12.98
N ARG A 337 -32.49 -8.38 -12.46
CA ARG A 337 -33.26 -9.43 -13.16
C ARG A 337 -34.67 -8.96 -13.45
N ASP A 338 -35.39 -8.48 -12.43
CA ASP A 338 -36.80 -8.05 -12.57
C ASP A 338 -36.92 -6.87 -13.56
N GLU A 339 -35.96 -5.93 -13.54
CA GLU A 339 -35.90 -4.81 -14.49
C GLU A 339 -35.65 -5.30 -15.92
N VAL A 340 -34.71 -6.23 -16.11
CA VAL A 340 -34.41 -6.83 -17.41
C VAL A 340 -35.61 -7.58 -17.95
N GLU A 341 -36.32 -8.38 -17.15
CA GLU A 341 -37.53 -9.07 -17.56
C GLU A 341 -38.65 -8.09 -17.93
N ALA A 342 -38.87 -7.06 -17.13
CA ALA A 342 -39.90 -6.05 -17.38
C ALA A 342 -39.62 -5.32 -18.70
N HIS A 343 -38.37 -4.91 -18.96
CA HIS A 343 -38.00 -4.29 -20.25
C HIS A 343 -38.16 -5.25 -21.42
N THR A 344 -37.75 -6.51 -21.27
CA THR A 344 -37.87 -7.53 -22.33
C THR A 344 -39.34 -7.77 -22.68
N LYS A 345 -40.21 -7.96 -21.67
CA LYS A 345 -41.66 -8.14 -21.86
C LYS A 345 -42.26 -6.93 -22.55
N ARG A 346 -41.92 -5.71 -22.13
CA ARG A 346 -42.44 -4.47 -22.75
C ARG A 346 -41.99 -4.30 -24.19
N ILE A 347 -40.72 -4.53 -24.52
CA ILE A 347 -40.18 -4.38 -25.85
C ILE A 347 -40.78 -5.45 -26.81
N ASN A 348 -40.86 -6.71 -26.36
CA ASN A 348 -41.44 -7.78 -27.16
C ASN A 348 -42.96 -7.66 -27.33
N ALA A 349 -43.67 -6.96 -26.43
CA ALA A 349 -45.07 -6.62 -26.63
C ALA A 349 -45.27 -5.60 -27.77
N MET A 350 -44.33 -4.66 -27.95
CA MET A 350 -44.34 -3.69 -29.06
C MET A 350 -43.83 -4.30 -30.35
N TRP A 351 -42.79 -5.10 -30.28
CA TRP A 351 -42.10 -5.70 -31.45
C TRP A 351 -41.76 -7.17 -31.15
N PRO A 352 -42.64 -8.12 -31.45
CA PRO A 352 -42.48 -9.54 -31.12
C PRO A 352 -41.15 -10.13 -31.66
N GLY A 353 -40.45 -10.88 -30.79
CA GLY A 353 -39.23 -11.59 -31.17
C GLY A 353 -38.01 -10.70 -31.42
N THR A 354 -37.97 -9.50 -30.83
CA THR A 354 -36.83 -8.57 -30.89
C THR A 354 -35.77 -8.92 -29.87
N ILE A 355 -36.16 -9.36 -28.65
CA ILE A 355 -35.23 -9.73 -27.57
C ILE A 355 -35.51 -11.17 -27.17
N LEU A 356 -34.45 -11.98 -27.21
CA LEU A 356 -34.42 -13.30 -26.60
C LEU A 356 -33.60 -13.19 -25.32
N PHE A 357 -34.28 -13.16 -24.16
CA PHE A 357 -33.60 -13.16 -22.86
C PHE A 357 -33.62 -14.56 -22.28
N GLU A 358 -32.46 -15.02 -21.88
CA GLU A 358 -32.29 -16.31 -21.19
C GLU A 358 -31.38 -16.16 -19.99
N GLU A 359 -31.89 -16.62 -18.85
CA GLU A 359 -31.06 -16.68 -17.63
C GLU A 359 -30.39 -18.06 -17.51
N ARG A 360 -29.09 -18.05 -17.29
CA ARG A 360 -28.29 -19.27 -17.11
C ARG A 360 -27.42 -19.17 -15.85
N PRO A 361 -27.33 -20.21 -15.01
CA PRO A 361 -26.32 -20.26 -13.97
C PRO A 361 -24.90 -20.37 -14.55
N ASP A 362 -23.91 -19.83 -13.86
CA ASP A 362 -22.51 -19.72 -14.34
C ASP A 362 -21.93 -21.06 -14.82
N TRP A 363 -22.19 -22.13 -14.09
CA TRP A 363 -21.74 -23.49 -14.44
C TRP A 363 -22.35 -24.07 -15.70
N LYS A 364 -23.52 -23.57 -16.14
CA LYS A 364 -24.15 -23.95 -17.42
C LYS A 364 -23.60 -23.15 -18.62
N MET A 365 -22.85 -22.07 -18.38
CA MET A 365 -22.28 -21.27 -19.47
C MET A 365 -20.85 -21.74 -19.82
N ARG A 366 -20.76 -22.97 -20.31
CA ARG A 366 -19.48 -23.55 -20.74
C ARG A 366 -18.86 -22.78 -21.92
N LEU A 367 -17.51 -22.83 -22.02
CA LEU A 367 -16.77 -22.15 -23.09
C LEU A 367 -17.29 -22.49 -24.47
N GLN A 368 -17.59 -23.78 -24.72
CA GLN A 368 -18.12 -24.25 -26.03
C GLN A 368 -19.43 -23.56 -26.41
N GLN A 369 -20.41 -23.52 -25.49
CA GLN A 369 -21.72 -22.88 -25.73
C GLN A 369 -21.58 -21.37 -25.97
N ARG A 370 -20.67 -20.72 -25.21
CA ARG A 370 -20.37 -19.30 -25.37
C ARG A 370 -19.75 -19.01 -26.74
N LEU A 371 -18.80 -19.83 -27.18
CA LEU A 371 -18.15 -19.69 -28.49
C LEU A 371 -19.12 -20.01 -29.64
N ALA A 372 -20.01 -20.99 -29.47
CA ALA A 372 -21.06 -21.28 -30.48
C ALA A 372 -21.98 -20.07 -30.65
N LEU A 373 -22.46 -19.47 -29.58
CA LEU A 373 -23.27 -18.24 -29.65
C LEU A 373 -22.51 -17.10 -30.31
N MET A 374 -21.26 -16.85 -29.90
CA MET A 374 -20.43 -15.79 -30.47
C MET A 374 -20.15 -16.01 -31.97
N LYS A 375 -19.95 -17.25 -32.38
CA LYS A 375 -19.77 -17.62 -33.83
C LYS A 375 -21.04 -17.43 -34.61
N ALA A 376 -22.22 -17.63 -34.01
CA ALA A 376 -23.51 -17.45 -34.68
C ALA A 376 -23.90 -15.98 -34.86
N CYS A 377 -23.38 -15.05 -34.08
CA CYS A 377 -23.85 -13.66 -34.03
C CYS A 377 -23.02 -12.74 -34.92
N ASP A 378 -23.62 -11.62 -35.35
CA ASP A 378 -22.99 -10.62 -36.24
C ASP A 378 -22.37 -9.46 -35.44
N VAL A 379 -22.92 -9.16 -34.25
CA VAL A 379 -22.49 -8.03 -33.40
C VAL A 379 -22.49 -8.44 -31.94
N CYS A 380 -21.37 -8.23 -31.25
CA CYS A 380 -21.27 -8.41 -29.81
C CYS A 380 -21.46 -7.07 -29.11
N VAL A 381 -22.34 -7.03 -28.11
CA VAL A 381 -22.65 -5.80 -27.37
C VAL A 381 -22.23 -5.95 -25.89
N VAL A 382 -21.22 -5.20 -25.47
CA VAL A 382 -20.67 -5.23 -24.12
C VAL A 382 -20.62 -3.80 -23.58
N THR A 383 -21.65 -3.42 -22.81
CA THR A 383 -21.85 -2.05 -22.32
C THR A 383 -21.90 -1.97 -20.80
N PRO A 384 -20.90 -2.47 -20.07
CA PRO A 384 -20.86 -2.32 -18.63
C PRO A 384 -20.67 -0.84 -18.25
N ILE A 385 -21.23 -0.46 -17.10
CA ILE A 385 -21.04 0.85 -16.50
C ILE A 385 -19.59 1.01 -16.01
N ARG A 386 -19.03 -0.05 -15.46
CA ARG A 386 -17.62 -0.19 -15.12
C ARG A 386 -17.25 -1.67 -15.06
N ASP A 387 -16.14 -2.01 -15.68
CA ASP A 387 -15.67 -3.41 -15.71
C ASP A 387 -14.14 -3.47 -15.67
N GLY A 388 -13.60 -4.43 -14.93
CA GLY A 388 -12.19 -4.74 -14.91
C GLY A 388 -11.81 -5.59 -16.14
N LEU A 389 -11.48 -6.87 -15.91
CA LEU A 389 -11.16 -7.79 -16.99
C LEU A 389 -12.45 -8.35 -17.61
N ASN A 390 -12.66 -8.10 -18.88
CA ASN A 390 -13.73 -8.69 -19.68
C ASN A 390 -13.16 -9.35 -20.94
N LEU A 391 -13.26 -10.67 -21.01
CA LEU A 391 -12.69 -11.45 -22.13
C LEU A 391 -13.69 -11.66 -23.28
N PHE A 392 -14.98 -11.41 -23.07
CA PHE A 392 -16.00 -11.68 -24.10
C PHE A 392 -15.76 -10.96 -25.43
N PRO A 393 -15.35 -9.67 -25.45
CA PRO A 393 -15.03 -9.00 -26.71
C PRO A 393 -13.84 -9.65 -27.44
N LEU A 394 -12.84 -10.14 -26.69
CA LEU A 394 -11.67 -10.82 -27.26
C LEU A 394 -12.04 -12.19 -27.83
N GLU A 395 -12.84 -12.97 -27.08
CA GLU A 395 -13.36 -14.27 -27.51
C GLU A 395 -14.23 -14.15 -28.77
N PHE A 396 -15.10 -13.11 -28.83
CA PHE A 396 -15.91 -12.82 -30.01
C PHE A 396 -15.04 -12.49 -31.22
N THR A 397 -13.99 -11.69 -31.04
CA THR A 397 -13.06 -11.37 -32.14
C THR A 397 -12.37 -12.63 -32.66
N MET A 398 -11.99 -13.57 -31.79
CA MET A 398 -11.44 -14.86 -32.17
C MET A 398 -12.44 -15.73 -32.92
N ALA A 399 -13.72 -15.75 -32.52
CA ALA A 399 -14.76 -16.52 -33.16
C ALA A 399 -15.03 -16.07 -34.62
N HIS A 400 -14.64 -14.85 -34.99
CA HIS A 400 -14.76 -14.27 -36.32
C HIS A 400 -13.43 -14.14 -37.08
N GLN A 401 -12.32 -14.68 -36.57
CA GLN A 401 -11.01 -14.58 -37.21
C GLN A 401 -10.94 -15.28 -38.56
N ASP A 402 -11.69 -16.36 -38.76
CA ASP A 402 -11.77 -17.09 -40.04
C ASP A 402 -12.25 -16.16 -41.18
N ALA A 403 -13.06 -15.15 -40.86
CA ALA A 403 -13.54 -14.16 -41.84
C ALA A 403 -12.45 -13.22 -42.40
N LEU A 404 -11.24 -13.27 -41.85
CA LEU A 404 -10.06 -12.56 -42.36
C LEU A 404 -9.37 -13.33 -43.51
N ILE A 405 -9.68 -14.61 -43.68
CA ILE A 405 -9.08 -15.48 -44.72
C ILE A 405 -9.87 -15.32 -46.03
N PRO A 406 -9.25 -14.84 -47.13
CA PRO A 406 -9.97 -14.61 -48.40
C PRO A 406 -10.69 -15.85 -48.96
N ALA A 407 -10.10 -17.04 -48.80
CA ALA A 407 -10.66 -18.30 -49.32
C ALA A 407 -11.97 -18.74 -48.62
N VAL A 408 -12.27 -18.28 -47.43
CA VAL A 408 -13.50 -18.62 -46.68
C VAL A 408 -14.66 -17.70 -47.06
N GLN A 409 -14.41 -16.56 -47.70
CA GLN A 409 -15.44 -15.57 -48.10
C GLN A 409 -16.37 -16.06 -49.18
N GLU A 410 -15.92 -17.00 -50.08
CA GLU A 410 -16.74 -17.53 -51.17
C GLU A 410 -17.74 -18.60 -50.70
N VAL A 411 -17.51 -19.22 -49.55
CA VAL A 411 -18.28 -20.36 -49.03
C VAL A 411 -19.38 -19.92 -48.03
N ASP A 412 -19.26 -18.74 -47.40
CA ASP A 412 -20.08 -18.36 -46.24
C ASP A 412 -21.39 -17.60 -46.60
N GLY A 413 -21.89 -17.69 -47.85
CA GLY A 413 -23.27 -17.29 -48.22
C GLY A 413 -23.68 -15.86 -47.82
N GLY A 414 -22.75 -14.88 -47.76
CA GLY A 414 -23.08 -13.48 -47.48
C GLY A 414 -23.14 -13.12 -46.00
N ARG A 415 -22.49 -13.88 -45.14
CA ARG A 415 -22.40 -13.60 -43.67
C ARG A 415 -21.65 -12.30 -43.42
N ARG A 416 -22.23 -11.43 -42.56
CA ARG A 416 -21.57 -10.19 -42.14
C ARG A 416 -20.39 -10.48 -41.19
N ARG A 417 -19.30 -9.74 -41.37
CA ARG A 417 -18.14 -9.81 -40.48
C ARG A 417 -18.51 -9.32 -39.09
N GLY A 418 -17.99 -9.98 -38.05
CA GLY A 418 -18.24 -9.67 -36.65
C GLY A 418 -17.80 -8.25 -36.28
N LEU A 419 -18.61 -7.57 -35.46
CA LEU A 419 -18.34 -6.23 -34.96
C LEU A 419 -18.59 -6.18 -33.43
N VAL A 420 -17.81 -5.42 -32.70
CA VAL A 420 -17.97 -5.24 -31.25
C VAL A 420 -18.42 -3.82 -30.93
N ILE A 421 -19.50 -3.68 -30.16
CA ILE A 421 -19.91 -2.44 -29.49
C ILE A 421 -19.46 -2.54 -28.04
N LEU A 422 -18.62 -1.60 -27.58
CA LEU A 422 -17.91 -1.71 -26.33
C LEU A 422 -18.01 -0.43 -25.50
N SER A 423 -18.31 -0.57 -24.20
CA SER A 423 -18.31 0.55 -23.27
C SER A 423 -16.90 1.14 -23.11
N GLU A 424 -16.81 2.46 -23.11
CA GLU A 424 -15.56 3.20 -22.82
C GLU A 424 -15.02 2.93 -21.38
N PHE A 425 -15.86 2.41 -20.47
CA PHE A 425 -15.51 2.09 -19.07
C PHE A 425 -15.11 0.63 -18.84
N ALA A 426 -14.99 -0.17 -19.90
CA ALA A 426 -14.40 -1.50 -19.84
C ALA A 426 -12.89 -1.45 -20.06
N SER A 427 -12.10 -2.23 -19.31
CA SER A 427 -10.63 -2.20 -19.47
C SER A 427 -10.16 -2.57 -20.88
N CYS A 428 -10.83 -3.54 -21.50
CA CYS A 428 -10.49 -3.99 -22.84
C CYS A 428 -10.67 -2.91 -23.92
N THR A 429 -11.38 -1.81 -23.64
CA THR A 429 -11.54 -0.67 -24.56
C THR A 429 -10.20 -0.06 -24.96
N ARG A 430 -9.25 -0.05 -24.06
CA ARG A 430 -7.91 0.51 -24.30
C ARG A 430 -7.08 -0.32 -25.29
N VAL A 431 -7.44 -1.58 -25.47
CA VAL A 431 -6.71 -2.53 -26.30
C VAL A 431 -7.48 -2.94 -27.57
N MET A 432 -8.80 -2.73 -27.61
CA MET A 432 -9.67 -3.10 -28.74
C MET A 432 -10.00 -1.90 -29.65
N ARG A 433 -9.03 -1.45 -30.43
CA ARG A 433 -9.15 -0.27 -31.31
C ARG A 433 -10.20 -0.45 -32.44
N GLY A 434 -10.55 -1.68 -32.77
CA GLY A 434 -11.55 -1.97 -33.81
C GLY A 434 -13.01 -1.88 -33.34
N ALA A 435 -13.28 -1.81 -32.03
CA ALA A 435 -14.64 -1.75 -31.50
C ALA A 435 -15.30 -0.38 -31.74
N LEU A 436 -16.63 -0.35 -31.74
CA LEU A 436 -17.41 0.88 -31.60
C LEU A 436 -17.52 1.23 -30.12
N HIS A 437 -16.88 2.31 -29.71
CA HIS A 437 -16.85 2.74 -28.31
C HIS A 437 -18.10 3.58 -28.02
N VAL A 438 -18.75 3.31 -26.88
CA VAL A 438 -19.97 3.99 -26.45
C VAL A 438 -19.93 4.33 -24.95
N ASN A 439 -20.56 5.43 -24.58
CA ASN A 439 -20.84 5.74 -23.18
C ASN A 439 -22.15 5.06 -22.77
N PRO A 440 -22.13 4.08 -21.85
CA PRO A 440 -23.31 3.32 -21.44
C PRO A 440 -24.40 4.18 -20.79
N TRP A 441 -24.06 5.33 -20.20
CA TRP A 441 -25.01 6.27 -19.61
C TRP A 441 -25.79 7.08 -20.65
N LYS A 442 -25.25 7.20 -21.86
CA LYS A 442 -25.90 7.87 -22.99
C LYS A 442 -26.63 6.89 -23.88
N ILE A 443 -27.87 6.57 -23.51
CA ILE A 443 -28.73 5.62 -24.28
C ILE A 443 -28.79 5.95 -25.76
N SER A 444 -28.77 7.26 -26.12
CA SER A 444 -28.77 7.72 -27.49
C SER A 444 -27.51 7.32 -28.29
N GLU A 445 -26.36 7.26 -27.64
CA GLU A 445 -25.07 6.90 -28.21
C GLU A 445 -25.03 5.39 -28.51
N ILE A 446 -25.53 4.56 -27.57
CA ILE A 446 -25.69 3.12 -27.82
C ILE A 446 -26.66 2.86 -28.97
N ALA A 447 -27.81 3.59 -29.02
CA ALA A 447 -28.77 3.48 -30.10
C ALA A 447 -28.18 3.87 -31.47
N GLN A 448 -27.33 4.91 -31.49
CA GLN A 448 -26.59 5.31 -32.69
C GLN A 448 -25.56 4.26 -33.13
N ALA A 449 -24.88 3.61 -32.16
CA ALA A 449 -23.93 2.53 -32.45
C ALA A 449 -24.63 1.30 -33.06
N PHE A 450 -25.87 0.98 -32.64
CA PHE A 450 -26.68 -0.05 -33.31
C PHE A 450 -26.95 0.32 -34.78
N GLN A 451 -27.36 1.56 -35.04
CA GLN A 451 -27.59 2.03 -36.42
C GLN A 451 -26.29 1.96 -37.23
N GLN A 452 -25.19 2.45 -36.70
CA GLN A 452 -23.87 2.43 -37.34
C GLN A 452 -23.41 0.99 -37.62
N ALA A 453 -23.61 0.06 -36.67
CA ALA A 453 -23.28 -1.33 -36.87
C ALA A 453 -24.09 -1.99 -38.02
N LEU A 454 -25.35 -1.60 -38.23
CA LEU A 454 -26.21 -2.15 -39.27
C LEU A 454 -25.95 -1.56 -40.67
N THR A 455 -25.52 -0.29 -40.72
CA THR A 455 -25.28 0.45 -41.97
C THR A 455 -23.84 0.41 -42.46
N MET A 456 -22.91 -0.11 -41.63
CA MET A 456 -21.49 -0.15 -41.92
C MET A 456 -21.16 -1.04 -43.10
N SER A 457 -20.28 -0.57 -44.00
CA SER A 457 -19.77 -1.35 -45.15
C SER A 457 -18.91 -2.54 -44.69
N ASP A 458 -18.86 -3.58 -45.53
CA ASP A 458 -18.05 -4.77 -45.21
C ASP A 458 -16.55 -4.48 -45.19
N GLU A 459 -16.07 -3.51 -45.94
CA GLU A 459 -14.68 -3.06 -45.94
C GLU A 459 -14.29 -2.45 -44.57
N GLU A 460 -15.15 -1.58 -44.04
CA GLU A 460 -14.91 -0.97 -42.74
C GLU A 460 -15.00 -2.01 -41.59
N ARG A 461 -15.94 -2.97 -41.70
CA ARG A 461 -16.01 -4.10 -40.76
C ARG A 461 -14.75 -4.95 -40.81
N LEU A 462 -14.23 -5.26 -42.02
CA LEU A 462 -12.97 -5.99 -42.17
C LEU A 462 -11.82 -5.23 -41.53
N ARG A 463 -11.69 -3.94 -41.80
CA ARG A 463 -10.64 -3.09 -41.22
C ARG A 463 -10.70 -3.11 -39.69
N ARG A 464 -11.88 -2.97 -39.09
CA ARG A 464 -12.08 -2.99 -37.64
C ARG A 464 -11.78 -4.36 -37.03
N LEU A 465 -12.24 -5.43 -37.67
CA LEU A 465 -11.96 -6.79 -37.20
C LEU A 465 -10.44 -7.08 -37.26
N THR A 466 -9.75 -6.65 -38.31
CA THR A 466 -8.28 -6.76 -38.41
C THR A 466 -7.60 -6.05 -37.29
N CYS A 467 -7.94 -4.79 -36.99
CA CYS A 467 -7.38 -4.04 -35.89
C CYS A 467 -7.63 -4.70 -34.51
N ALA A 468 -8.81 -5.26 -34.30
CA ALA A 468 -9.13 -5.97 -33.06
C ALA A 468 -8.34 -7.29 -32.95
N SER A 469 -8.19 -8.01 -34.05
CA SER A 469 -7.49 -9.29 -34.13
C SER A 469 -5.99 -9.16 -33.89
N GLU A 470 -5.36 -8.04 -34.28
CA GLU A 470 -3.93 -7.78 -34.02
C GLU A 470 -3.59 -7.86 -32.52
N PHE A 471 -4.42 -7.25 -31.68
CA PHE A 471 -4.20 -7.32 -30.22
C PHE A 471 -4.38 -8.74 -29.68
N VAL A 472 -5.47 -9.40 -30.09
CA VAL A 472 -5.87 -10.72 -29.61
C VAL A 472 -4.82 -11.78 -29.93
N THR A 473 -4.22 -11.71 -31.11
CA THR A 473 -3.15 -12.65 -31.51
C THR A 473 -1.79 -12.34 -30.89
N ARG A 474 -1.52 -11.05 -30.61
CA ARG A 474 -0.22 -10.59 -30.13
C ARG A 474 -0.08 -10.69 -28.61
N VAL A 475 -1.16 -10.45 -27.84
CA VAL A 475 -1.16 -10.48 -26.38
C VAL A 475 -1.91 -11.71 -25.88
N THR A 476 -1.19 -12.80 -25.71
CA THR A 476 -1.76 -14.05 -25.19
C THR A 476 -1.74 -14.07 -23.67
N THR A 477 -2.59 -14.90 -23.07
CA THR A 477 -2.56 -15.16 -21.61
C THR A 477 -1.18 -15.64 -21.15
N GLN A 478 -0.55 -16.52 -21.95
CA GLN A 478 0.79 -17.02 -21.67
C GLN A 478 1.83 -15.90 -21.67
N ARG A 479 1.79 -15.01 -22.67
CA ARG A 479 2.73 -13.89 -22.75
C ARG A 479 2.54 -12.89 -21.61
N TRP A 480 1.29 -12.58 -21.27
CA TRP A 480 0.96 -11.75 -20.11
C TRP A 480 1.48 -12.36 -18.81
N ALA A 481 1.20 -13.64 -18.55
CA ALA A 481 1.64 -14.32 -17.35
C ALA A 481 3.18 -14.38 -17.25
N LEU A 482 3.84 -14.67 -18.38
CA LEU A 482 5.31 -14.69 -18.44
C LEU A 482 5.91 -13.34 -18.15
N ALA A 483 5.37 -12.25 -18.71
CA ALA A 483 5.85 -10.89 -18.46
C ALA A 483 5.74 -10.53 -16.97
N VAL A 484 4.56 -10.72 -16.35
CA VAL A 484 4.36 -10.42 -14.92
C VAL A 484 5.26 -11.28 -14.03
N MET A 485 5.46 -12.57 -14.37
CA MET A 485 6.34 -13.44 -13.60
C MET A 485 7.83 -13.10 -13.75
N LEU A 486 8.25 -12.65 -14.94
CA LEU A 486 9.63 -12.18 -15.14
C LEU A 486 9.90 -10.90 -14.36
N ASP A 487 8.95 -9.95 -14.38
CA ASP A 487 9.04 -8.75 -13.55
C ASP A 487 9.15 -9.12 -12.07
N LEU A 488 8.26 -10.00 -11.55
CA LEU A 488 8.31 -10.46 -10.15
C LEU A 488 9.63 -11.17 -9.82
N LYS A 489 10.16 -11.97 -10.74
CA LYS A 489 11.46 -12.64 -10.55
C LYS A 489 12.60 -11.63 -10.51
N GLY A 490 12.52 -10.55 -11.29
CA GLY A 490 13.50 -9.47 -11.37
C GLY A 490 13.52 -8.56 -10.15
N VAL A 491 12.45 -8.54 -9.32
CA VAL A 491 12.44 -7.73 -8.10
C VAL A 491 13.53 -8.21 -7.15
N HIS A 492 14.48 -7.33 -6.81
CA HIS A 492 15.46 -7.62 -5.77
C HIS A 492 14.80 -7.53 -4.40
N LYS A 493 14.76 -8.66 -3.70
CA LYS A 493 14.55 -8.65 -2.26
C LYS A 493 15.85 -8.16 -1.64
N SER A 494 15.85 -6.96 -1.08
CA SER A 494 16.95 -6.54 -0.22
C SER A 494 17.11 -7.58 0.90
N ALA A 495 18.34 -8.04 1.10
CA ALA A 495 18.65 -8.93 2.21
C ALA A 495 18.47 -8.25 3.59
N ASN A 496 18.16 -6.96 3.61
CA ASN A 496 17.93 -6.21 4.84
C ASN A 496 16.60 -6.62 5.48
N PRO A 497 16.64 -7.16 6.70
CA PRO A 497 15.48 -7.75 7.36
C PRO A 497 14.50 -6.73 7.96
N VAL A 498 14.67 -5.44 7.76
CA VAL A 498 13.73 -4.43 8.24
C VAL A 498 12.46 -4.50 7.40
N GLN A 499 11.51 -5.30 7.83
CA GLN A 499 10.22 -5.42 7.19
C GLN A 499 9.14 -4.89 8.12
N TYR A 500 8.49 -3.81 7.70
CA TYR A 500 7.26 -3.34 8.34
C TYR A 500 6.10 -4.21 7.88
N SER A 501 5.57 -4.99 8.79
CA SER A 501 4.34 -5.71 8.53
C SER A 501 3.19 -5.01 9.25
N GLY A 502 2.32 -4.39 8.51
CA GLY A 502 1.03 -3.95 9.02
C GLY A 502 0.22 -5.17 9.44
N ALA A 503 -0.11 -5.25 10.72
CA ALA A 503 -0.87 -6.38 11.26
C ALA A 503 -2.36 -6.10 11.18
N GLY A 504 -2.99 -5.90 10.11
CA GLY A 504 -4.44 -5.80 9.87
C GLY A 504 -5.45 -6.06 10.99
N LEU A 505 -5.20 -5.61 12.21
CA LEU A 505 -6.04 -5.84 13.40
C LEU A 505 -6.15 -4.58 14.28
N GLY A 506 -5.88 -3.39 13.72
CA GLY A 506 -5.90 -2.15 14.49
C GLY A 506 -4.77 -2.04 15.53
N LEU A 507 -3.84 -2.99 15.52
CA LEU A 507 -2.61 -2.96 16.27
C LEU A 507 -1.53 -2.46 15.33
N GLY A 508 -1.12 -1.23 15.41
CA GLY A 508 -0.14 -0.55 14.59
C GLY A 508 0.97 -1.40 13.95
N PHE A 509 1.87 -0.81 13.24
CA PHE A 509 2.98 -1.52 12.61
C PHE A 509 3.79 -2.31 13.63
N ARG A 510 4.06 -3.60 13.35
CA ARG A 510 5.08 -4.35 14.08
C ARG A 510 6.33 -4.42 13.22
N LEU A 511 7.45 -4.04 13.80
CA LEU A 511 8.76 -4.35 13.25
C LEU A 511 8.96 -5.87 13.27
N LEU A 512 9.24 -6.47 12.12
CA LEU A 512 9.50 -7.91 12.00
C LEU A 512 10.98 -8.27 12.11
N GLY A 513 11.85 -7.32 11.97
CA GLY A 513 13.29 -7.49 12.12
C GLY A 513 14.00 -6.15 11.96
N MET A 514 15.17 -6.04 12.54
CA MET A 514 16.09 -4.92 12.37
C MET A 514 17.27 -5.37 11.52
N ASP A 515 18.05 -4.41 11.02
CA ASP A 515 19.24 -4.69 10.23
C ASP A 515 20.18 -5.64 10.98
N VAL A 516 20.84 -6.52 10.28
CA VAL A 516 21.87 -7.40 10.88
C VAL A 516 22.97 -6.49 11.44
N GLY A 517 23.18 -6.55 12.75
CA GLY A 517 24.15 -5.67 13.43
C GLY A 517 23.55 -4.38 14.01
N TYR A 518 22.22 -4.17 13.93
CA TYR A 518 21.55 -3.09 14.67
C TYR A 518 21.33 -3.51 16.13
N GLU A 519 22.27 -3.15 16.96
CA GLU A 519 22.35 -3.55 18.37
C GLU A 519 22.36 -2.32 19.28
N SER A 520 22.14 -2.54 20.60
CA SER A 520 22.38 -1.50 21.58
C SER A 520 23.85 -1.08 21.53
N LEU A 521 24.11 0.22 21.73
CA LEU A 521 25.45 0.78 21.65
C LEU A 521 26.36 0.19 22.74
N ASP A 522 27.46 -0.43 22.37
CA ASP A 522 28.45 -0.91 23.34
C ASP A 522 29.29 0.24 23.90
N PHE A 523 28.98 0.68 25.10
CA PHE A 523 29.69 1.77 25.80
C PHE A 523 31.17 1.48 25.95
N LYS A 524 31.58 0.19 26.04
CA LYS A 524 32.99 -0.19 26.19
C LYS A 524 33.76 0.00 24.91
N ALA A 525 33.16 -0.38 23.79
CA ALA A 525 33.73 -0.16 22.46
C ALA A 525 33.92 1.31 22.20
N VAL A 526 32.87 2.14 22.47
CA VAL A 526 32.92 3.60 22.31
C VAL A 526 33.99 4.22 23.22
N ALA A 527 34.03 3.87 24.51
CA ALA A 527 35.00 4.38 25.44
C ALA A 527 36.45 3.99 25.08
N LYS A 528 36.65 2.78 24.56
CA LYS A 528 37.96 2.32 24.07
C LYS A 528 38.41 3.11 22.85
N ALA A 529 37.56 3.24 21.85
CA ALA A 529 37.84 4.03 20.65
C ALA A 529 38.10 5.50 20.98
N TYR A 530 37.26 6.08 21.86
CA TYR A 530 37.41 7.45 22.34
C TYR A 530 38.76 7.68 23.09
N LYS A 531 39.21 6.72 23.90
CA LYS A 531 40.47 6.80 24.61
C LYS A 531 41.67 6.80 23.66
N LEU A 532 41.64 5.99 22.61
CA LEU A 532 42.73 5.82 21.64
C LEU A 532 42.82 7.02 20.69
N SER A 533 41.72 7.71 20.46
CA SER A 533 41.61 8.78 19.47
C SER A 533 42.26 10.10 19.94
N SER A 534 42.67 10.88 18.96
CA SER A 534 43.30 12.18 19.12
C SER A 534 42.52 13.36 18.56
N GLN A 535 41.67 13.11 17.56
CA GLN A 535 40.84 14.11 16.88
C GLN A 535 39.39 13.59 16.77
N ARG A 536 38.49 14.15 17.59
CA ARG A 536 37.16 13.63 17.83
C ARG A 536 36.10 14.60 17.36
N LEU A 537 35.13 14.11 16.56
CA LEU A 537 33.94 14.85 16.14
C LEU A 537 32.69 14.26 16.84
N ILE A 538 31.96 15.12 17.53
CA ILE A 538 30.77 14.72 18.28
C ILE A 538 29.60 15.58 17.82
N LEU A 539 28.53 14.95 17.26
CA LEU A 539 27.36 15.63 16.76
C LEU A 539 26.12 15.15 17.54
N PHE A 540 25.39 16.06 18.14
CA PHE A 540 24.16 15.77 18.88
C PHE A 540 22.97 16.48 18.26
N ASP A 541 21.83 15.82 18.16
CA ASP A 541 20.55 16.54 18.09
C ASP A 541 20.20 17.17 19.44
N TYR A 542 19.30 18.14 19.41
CA TYR A 542 18.83 18.84 20.62
C TYR A 542 17.61 18.17 21.23
N GLY A 543 16.53 17.99 20.47
CA GLY A 543 15.25 17.47 20.94
C GLY A 543 15.25 15.95 21.00
N GLY A 544 14.74 15.33 22.08
CA GLY A 544 14.72 13.87 22.21
C GLY A 544 16.08 13.19 22.34
N THR A 545 17.19 13.97 22.20
CA THR A 545 18.56 13.45 22.33
C THR A 545 19.26 14.01 23.59
N ILE A 546 19.29 15.33 23.76
CA ILE A 546 19.83 15.97 24.97
C ILE A 546 18.76 16.59 25.86
N THR A 547 17.53 16.58 25.44
CA THR A 547 16.34 16.94 26.21
C THR A 547 15.33 15.82 26.09
N SER A 548 14.71 15.41 27.22
CA SER A 548 13.63 14.45 27.17
C SER A 548 12.45 15.01 26.36
N ASN A 549 11.89 14.22 25.48
CA ASN A 549 10.57 14.44 24.90
C ASN A 549 9.51 14.00 25.92
N GLU A 550 9.60 14.48 27.16
CA GLU A 550 8.53 14.18 28.10
C GLU A 550 7.22 14.68 27.50
N ASN A 551 6.44 13.73 27.02
CA ASN A 551 5.01 13.91 26.82
C ASN A 551 4.48 14.42 28.16
N LEU A 552 4.25 15.72 28.23
CA LEU A 552 3.55 16.36 29.32
C LEU A 552 2.35 15.49 29.63
N ASP A 553 2.41 14.91 30.83
CA ASP A 553 1.42 14.04 31.43
C ASP A 553 0.05 14.12 30.80
N ASN A 554 -0.62 12.98 30.68
CA ASN A 554 -2.01 12.83 30.26
C ASN A 554 -3.00 13.73 31.02
N LEU A 555 -2.56 14.43 32.07
CA LEU A 555 -3.30 15.45 32.80
C LEU A 555 -3.36 16.83 32.11
N SER A 556 -2.45 17.17 31.21
CA SER A 556 -2.47 18.47 30.51
C SER A 556 -3.48 18.48 29.33
N ARG A 557 -3.94 17.32 28.85
CA ARG A 557 -5.02 17.24 27.86
C ARG A 557 -6.35 17.80 28.35
N PHE A 558 -6.56 17.96 29.65
CA PHE A 558 -7.79 18.54 30.24
C PHE A 558 -7.67 20.01 30.65
N ARG A 559 -6.51 20.63 30.54
CA ARG A 559 -6.36 22.08 30.81
C ARG A 559 -6.13 22.81 29.50
N MET A 560 -7.14 23.57 29.07
CA MET A 560 -7.06 24.61 28.04
C MET A 560 -6.09 25.73 28.50
N VAL A 561 -4.81 25.46 28.60
CA VAL A 561 -3.78 26.48 28.79
C VAL A 561 -2.97 26.53 27.50
N LYS A 562 -3.07 27.67 26.80
CA LYS A 562 -2.17 28.03 25.69
C LYS A 562 -0.73 28.08 26.24
N THR A 563 -0.08 26.94 26.35
CA THR A 563 1.36 26.87 26.56
C THR A 563 2.00 26.69 25.18
N ARG A 564 2.56 27.79 24.66
CA ARG A 564 3.52 27.77 23.55
C ARG A 564 4.54 26.65 23.86
N SER A 565 4.89 25.88 22.84
CA SER A 565 5.84 24.77 22.84
C SER A 565 7.02 25.02 23.80
N HIS A 566 6.92 24.52 25.02
CA HIS A 566 8.10 24.36 25.89
C HIS A 566 8.68 22.96 25.60
N HIS A 567 9.57 22.88 24.62
CA HIS A 567 10.55 21.82 24.65
C HIS A 567 11.30 21.97 25.97
N SER A 568 11.43 20.90 26.76
CA SER A 568 12.15 20.91 28.01
C SER A 568 13.55 21.48 27.77
N GLU A 569 14.02 22.34 28.66
CA GLU A 569 15.41 22.78 28.61
C GLU A 569 16.29 21.60 29.10
N PRO A 570 17.52 21.42 28.56
CA PRO A 570 18.42 20.37 29.05
C PRO A 570 18.64 20.48 30.53
N THR A 571 18.82 19.35 31.22
CA THR A 571 19.14 19.31 32.64
C THR A 571 20.45 20.06 32.92
N LYS A 572 20.60 20.59 34.11
CA LYS A 572 21.87 21.25 34.50
C LYS A 572 23.04 20.26 34.43
N GLU A 573 22.79 18.99 34.68
CA GLU A 573 23.78 17.91 34.62
C GLU A 573 24.22 17.68 33.18
N MET A 574 23.29 17.60 32.22
CA MET A 574 23.58 17.50 30.79
C MET A 574 24.39 18.71 30.29
N ILE A 575 24.01 19.92 30.67
CA ILE A 575 24.75 21.16 30.32
C ILE A 575 26.19 21.11 30.84
N ASN A 576 26.39 20.70 32.08
CA ASN A 576 27.72 20.57 32.66
C ASN A 576 28.54 19.48 31.94
N THR A 577 27.93 18.37 31.62
CA THR A 577 28.56 17.27 30.88
C THR A 577 29.01 17.71 29.49
N ILE A 578 28.17 18.43 28.76
CA ILE A 578 28.53 19.02 27.45
C ILE A 578 29.66 20.04 27.59
N GLN A 579 29.62 20.88 28.62
CA GLN A 579 30.69 21.85 28.91
C GLN A 579 32.02 21.13 29.18
N ASP A 580 32.02 20.08 29.98
CA ASP A 580 33.20 19.27 30.25
C ASP A 580 33.77 18.60 28.98
N LEU A 581 32.89 18.07 28.09
CA LEU A 581 33.34 17.55 26.81
C LEU A 581 33.97 18.62 25.91
N CYS A 582 33.44 19.84 25.91
CA CYS A 582 33.99 20.98 25.15
C CYS A 582 35.30 21.52 25.72
N ASN A 583 35.63 21.21 26.97
CA ASN A 583 36.88 21.61 27.60
C ASN A 583 38.07 20.74 27.16
N ASP A 584 37.83 19.53 26.66
CA ASP A 584 38.88 18.68 26.08
C ASP A 584 39.23 19.19 24.68
N LYS A 585 40.47 19.58 24.47
CA LYS A 585 41.00 20.13 23.20
C LYS A 585 40.94 19.12 22.03
N LYS A 586 40.82 17.85 22.32
CA LYS A 586 40.68 16.79 21.29
C LYS A 586 39.27 16.71 20.73
N ASN A 587 38.30 17.27 21.43
CA ASN A 587 36.89 17.18 21.06
C ASN A 587 36.45 18.42 20.27
N THR A 588 35.76 18.15 19.13
CA THR A 588 34.97 19.13 18.40
C THR A 588 33.51 18.73 18.53
N VAL A 589 32.76 19.48 19.35
CA VAL A 589 31.38 19.17 19.71
C VAL A 589 30.42 20.14 19.05
N PHE A 590 29.38 19.62 18.39
CA PHE A 590 28.28 20.40 17.82
C PHE A 590 26.94 19.95 18.38
N VAL A 591 26.04 20.90 18.63
CA VAL A 591 24.63 20.66 18.79
C VAL A 591 23.89 21.15 17.54
N VAL A 592 23.14 20.23 16.90
CA VAL A 592 22.39 20.48 15.68
C VAL A 592 20.91 20.50 16.02
N SER A 593 20.16 21.51 15.63
CA SER A 593 18.76 21.64 16.02
C SER A 593 17.89 22.26 14.93
N GLY A 594 16.62 21.89 14.89
CA GLY A 594 15.61 22.61 14.13
C GLY A 594 15.17 23.95 14.72
N LYS A 595 15.66 24.30 15.92
CA LYS A 595 15.36 25.56 16.61
C LYS A 595 16.06 26.76 15.98
N GLU A 596 15.45 27.94 16.17
CA GLU A 596 16.04 29.22 15.75
C GLU A 596 17.34 29.55 16.48
N ARG A 597 18.19 30.38 15.87
CA ARG A 597 19.44 30.86 16.42
C ARG A 597 19.29 31.46 17.81
N HIS A 598 18.27 32.31 18.00
CA HIS A 598 18.04 33.01 19.25
C HIS A 598 17.73 32.04 20.40
N SER A 599 16.93 31.03 20.15
CA SER A 599 16.56 30.00 21.14
C SER A 599 17.77 29.17 21.56
N LEU A 600 18.62 28.74 20.59
CA LEU A 600 19.84 27.98 20.89
C LEU A 600 20.88 28.81 21.66
N ILE A 601 21.03 30.09 21.32
CA ILE A 601 21.94 31.00 22.06
C ILE A 601 21.50 31.16 23.51
N LYS A 602 20.19 31.28 23.76
CA LYS A 602 19.66 31.43 25.11
C LYS A 602 19.99 30.24 26.02
N THR A 603 19.88 29.01 25.47
CA THR A 603 20.07 27.78 26.23
C THR A 603 21.52 27.34 26.30
N LEU A 604 22.25 27.31 25.19
CA LEU A 604 23.60 26.73 25.08
C LEU A 604 24.67 27.75 24.69
N GLY A 605 24.30 28.99 24.41
CA GLY A 605 25.24 30.01 23.94
C GLY A 605 26.33 30.40 24.97
N HIS A 606 26.15 30.08 26.23
CA HIS A 606 27.11 30.34 27.31
C HIS A 606 28.27 29.33 27.38
N ILE A 607 28.13 28.16 26.71
CA ILE A 607 29.15 27.11 26.70
C ILE A 607 30.28 27.50 25.75
N PRO A 608 31.52 27.66 26.20
CA PRO A 608 32.65 27.98 25.33
C PRO A 608 33.03 26.76 24.49
N ASN A 609 33.57 27.01 23.30
CA ASN A 609 34.01 25.98 22.33
C ASN A 609 32.94 25.04 21.83
N LEU A 610 31.67 25.25 22.15
CA LEU A 610 30.54 24.51 21.61
C LEU A 610 30.16 25.07 20.22
N GLY A 611 30.17 24.24 19.20
CA GLY A 611 29.58 24.52 17.89
C GLY A 611 28.06 24.46 17.99
N LEU A 612 27.36 25.39 17.33
CA LEU A 612 25.90 25.38 17.25
C LEU A 612 25.45 25.42 15.80
N ALA A 613 24.51 24.54 15.42
CA ALA A 613 23.88 24.52 14.11
C ALA A 613 22.37 24.69 14.28
N ALA A 614 21.86 25.86 13.89
CA ALA A 614 20.44 26.21 14.00
C ALA A 614 19.68 25.94 12.69
N GLU A 615 18.36 25.79 12.78
CA GLU A 615 17.44 25.52 11.64
C GLU A 615 17.95 24.41 10.72
N HIS A 616 18.14 23.22 11.32
CA HIS A 616 18.66 22.01 10.64
C HIS A 616 20.05 22.17 10.00
N GLY A 617 20.86 23.06 10.55
CA GLY A 617 22.20 23.32 10.06
C GLY A 617 22.32 24.50 9.10
N MET A 618 21.22 25.20 8.78
CA MET A 618 21.25 26.38 7.90
C MET A 618 22.19 27.44 8.42
N TYR A 619 22.18 27.71 9.71
CA TYR A 619 23.05 28.65 10.35
C TYR A 619 24.06 27.92 11.24
N ILE A 620 25.34 28.14 11.02
CA ILE A 620 26.42 27.46 11.72
C ILE A 620 27.24 28.49 12.52
N SER A 621 27.36 28.30 13.81
CA SER A 621 28.33 28.98 14.63
C SER A 621 29.44 28.01 15.01
N TRP A 622 30.62 28.23 14.43
CA TRP A 622 31.76 27.35 14.62
C TRP A 622 32.34 27.43 16.04
N PRO A 623 32.94 26.36 16.59
CA PRO A 623 33.69 26.39 17.85
C PRO A 623 34.86 27.40 17.73
N GLU A 624 35.17 28.09 18.82
CA GLU A 624 36.35 28.96 18.87
C GLU A 624 37.64 28.11 18.83
N ALA A 625 38.54 28.41 17.92
CA ALA A 625 39.80 27.67 17.81
C ALA A 625 40.65 27.78 19.08
N PRO A 626 41.21 26.65 19.56
CA PRO A 626 42.05 26.67 20.78
C PRO A 626 43.31 27.52 20.49
N GLY A 627 43.43 28.69 21.15
CA GLY A 627 44.64 29.56 21.07
C GLY A 627 44.39 31.05 20.90
N LYS A 628 43.19 31.52 20.69
CA LYS A 628 42.83 32.95 20.68
C LYS A 628 42.17 33.35 22.01
N SER A 629 42.83 33.04 23.13
CA SER A 629 42.50 33.66 24.41
C SER A 629 43.01 35.12 24.36
N THR A 630 42.13 36.05 24.02
CA THR A 630 42.36 37.45 24.36
C THR A 630 42.39 37.58 25.87
N LYS A 631 43.51 38.10 26.39
CA LYS A 631 43.81 38.29 27.82
C LYS A 631 42.59 38.63 28.67
N ALA A 632 42.47 37.89 29.77
CA ALA A 632 41.54 38.14 30.86
C ALA A 632 41.85 39.49 31.48
N ASP A 633 41.11 40.55 31.12
CA ASP A 633 41.06 41.79 31.92
C ASP A 633 39.74 42.48 31.62
N SER A 634 38.75 42.22 32.45
CA SER A 634 37.73 43.11 33.01
C SER A 634 36.39 42.40 33.33
N PRO A 635 35.72 42.70 34.43
CA PRO A 635 34.52 41.98 34.92
C PRO A 635 33.21 42.61 34.39
N SER A 636 33.09 42.77 33.06
CA SER A 636 31.79 43.09 32.43
C SER A 636 31.63 42.24 31.13
N ARG A 637 31.32 40.94 31.30
CA ARG A 637 30.99 40.09 30.19
C ARG A 637 29.61 40.48 29.61
N LYS A 638 29.59 41.48 28.71
CA LYS A 638 28.53 41.49 27.65
C LYS A 638 28.76 40.24 26.79
N ALA A 639 27.75 39.38 26.63
CA ALA A 639 27.83 38.16 25.81
C ALA A 639 28.43 38.50 24.44
N LYS A 640 29.62 37.92 24.16
CA LYS A 640 30.29 38.10 22.85
C LYS A 640 29.36 37.61 21.72
N LYS A 641 29.04 38.48 20.81
CA LYS A 641 28.08 38.17 19.73
C LYS A 641 28.71 37.04 18.87
N ARG A 642 28.12 35.85 18.90
CA ARG A 642 28.56 34.70 18.08
C ARG A 642 28.44 35.05 16.59
N HIS A 643 29.44 34.65 15.79
CA HIS A 643 29.38 34.74 14.33
C HIS A 643 28.60 33.52 13.78
N TRP A 644 27.77 33.78 12.78
CA TRP A 644 26.97 32.75 12.13
C TRP A 644 27.29 32.75 10.63
N ASP A 645 27.68 31.58 10.12
CA ASP A 645 27.81 31.30 8.70
C ASP A 645 26.54 30.64 8.17
N THR A 646 26.28 30.74 6.88
CA THR A 646 25.16 30.07 6.24
C THR A 646 25.59 28.79 5.52
N LEU A 647 24.77 27.74 5.56
CA LEU A 647 25.03 26.47 4.91
C LEU A 647 24.91 26.62 3.39
N VAL A 648 23.83 27.26 2.95
CA VAL A 648 23.48 27.52 1.55
C VAL A 648 23.20 29.00 1.39
N PRO A 649 23.62 29.64 0.26
CA PRO A 649 23.25 31.03 -0.03
C PRO A 649 21.74 31.16 -0.24
N ILE A 650 21.12 32.14 0.45
CA ILE A 650 19.69 32.42 0.35
C ILE A 650 19.50 33.23 -0.92
N THR A 651 18.97 32.65 -1.97
CA THR A 651 18.78 33.29 -3.27
C THR A 651 17.33 33.68 -3.58
N ASP A 652 16.35 32.90 -3.06
CA ASP A 652 14.93 33.12 -3.37
C ASP A 652 14.05 32.90 -2.13
N THR A 653 13.23 33.88 -1.80
CA THR A 653 12.25 33.84 -0.71
C THR A 653 10.80 34.01 -1.22
N THR A 654 10.58 34.07 -2.53
CA THR A 654 9.27 34.31 -3.14
C THR A 654 8.28 33.17 -2.91
N TRP A 655 8.76 31.99 -2.59
CA TRP A 655 7.93 30.84 -2.22
C TRP A 655 7.19 31.02 -0.87
N ARG A 656 7.71 31.83 0.06
CA ARG A 656 7.17 31.98 1.43
C ARG A 656 5.75 32.54 1.46
N PRO A 657 5.44 33.71 0.85
CA PRO A 657 4.07 34.23 0.84
C PRO A 657 3.07 33.25 0.24
N LEU A 658 3.48 32.52 -0.80
CA LEU A 658 2.64 31.53 -1.45
C LEU A 658 2.36 30.33 -0.53
N THR A 659 3.39 29.83 0.14
CA THR A 659 3.29 28.76 1.14
C THR A 659 2.38 29.18 2.30
N MET A 660 2.57 30.38 2.83
CA MET A 660 1.74 30.93 3.92
C MET A 660 0.27 30.96 3.55
N SER A 661 -0.07 31.50 2.36
CA SER A 661 -1.46 31.59 1.91
C SER A 661 -2.12 30.20 1.76
N ILE A 662 -1.38 29.19 1.31
CA ILE A 662 -1.89 27.82 1.22
C ILE A 662 -2.08 27.24 2.62
N MET A 663 -1.08 27.36 3.51
CA MET A 663 -1.16 26.84 4.87
C MET A 663 -2.26 27.49 5.68
N GLU A 664 -2.55 28.78 5.48
CA GLU A 664 -3.67 29.49 6.11
C GLU A 664 -5.03 28.89 5.76
N ILE A 665 -5.21 28.46 4.50
CA ILE A 665 -6.43 27.76 4.09
C ILE A 665 -6.61 26.47 4.88
N TYR A 666 -5.55 25.69 5.04
CA TYR A 666 -5.60 24.43 5.79
C TYR A 666 -5.73 24.66 7.31
N ALA A 667 -5.10 25.70 7.84
CA ALA A 667 -5.25 26.09 9.24
C ALA A 667 -6.69 26.50 9.57
N SER A 668 -7.34 27.23 8.68
CA SER A 668 -8.76 27.61 8.84
C SER A 668 -9.73 26.43 8.82
N ARG A 669 -9.40 25.34 8.14
CA ARG A 669 -10.22 24.12 8.00
C ARG A 669 -9.97 23.08 9.08
N THR A 670 -8.83 23.14 9.75
CA THR A 670 -8.38 22.12 10.70
C THR A 670 -8.31 22.73 12.09
N HIS A 671 -9.37 22.51 12.88
CA HIS A 671 -9.41 23.02 14.25
C HIS A 671 -8.26 22.44 15.09
N GLY A 672 -7.54 23.30 15.80
CA GLY A 672 -6.38 22.91 16.59
C GLY A 672 -5.05 22.97 15.82
N SER A 673 -5.06 23.24 14.51
CA SER A 673 -3.83 23.48 13.77
C SER A 673 -3.43 24.96 13.77
N TYR A 674 -2.14 25.22 13.62
CA TYR A 674 -1.57 26.58 13.57
C TYR A 674 -0.31 26.61 12.72
N ILE A 675 0.09 27.82 12.32
CA ILE A 675 1.27 28.05 11.48
C ILE A 675 2.36 28.66 12.36
N GLU A 676 3.55 28.11 12.22
CA GLU A 676 4.80 28.69 12.76
C GLU A 676 5.69 29.15 11.61
N GLU A 677 6.15 30.38 11.70
CA GLU A 677 7.09 30.95 10.74
C GLU A 677 8.41 31.24 11.46
N THR A 678 9.53 30.74 10.89
CA THR A 678 10.88 31.04 11.34
C THR A 678 11.66 31.76 10.25
N GLU A 679 12.93 32.11 10.47
CA GLU A 679 13.71 32.84 9.47
C GLU A 679 13.82 32.10 8.13
N MET A 680 13.90 30.76 8.15
CA MET A 680 14.17 29.95 6.92
C MET A 680 13.06 28.97 6.56
N LYS A 681 12.13 28.69 7.43
CA LYS A 681 11.09 27.68 7.21
C LYS A 681 9.70 28.17 7.61
N VAL A 682 8.69 27.56 7.03
CA VAL A 682 7.28 27.71 7.38
C VAL A 682 6.76 26.34 7.75
N LEU A 683 6.14 26.21 8.93
CA LEU A 683 5.56 24.97 9.43
C LEU A 683 4.06 25.11 9.62
N TRP A 684 3.32 24.13 9.21
CA TRP A 684 1.92 23.92 9.59
C TRP A 684 1.85 22.79 10.62
N GLN A 685 1.48 23.10 11.84
CA GLN A 685 1.39 22.20 12.99
C GLN A 685 -0.05 21.73 13.17
N TYR A 686 -0.26 20.40 13.36
CA TYR A 686 -1.59 19.83 13.62
C TYR A 686 -1.61 18.96 14.89
N ARG A 687 -0.67 19.18 15.79
CA ARG A 687 -0.53 18.45 17.05
C ARG A 687 -1.78 18.47 17.92
N ASP A 688 -2.44 19.63 18.00
CA ASP A 688 -3.64 19.84 18.82
C ASP A 688 -4.95 19.61 18.05
N ALA A 689 -4.86 19.13 16.81
CA ALA A 689 -6.00 18.74 15.99
C ALA A 689 -6.43 17.29 16.26
N ASP A 690 -7.60 16.89 15.73
CA ASP A 690 -7.96 15.48 15.67
C ASP A 690 -6.91 14.73 14.87
N LEU A 691 -6.36 13.64 15.44
CA LEU A 691 -5.21 12.93 14.89
C LEU A 691 -5.47 12.39 13.48
N GLU A 692 -6.63 11.79 13.24
CA GLU A 692 -6.95 11.21 11.95
C GLU A 692 -7.22 12.29 10.91
N PHE A 693 -8.03 13.29 11.27
CA PHE A 693 -8.35 14.40 10.38
C PHE A 693 -7.14 15.29 10.11
N GLY A 694 -6.35 15.61 11.14
CA GLY A 694 -5.13 16.40 11.01
C GLY A 694 -4.11 15.74 10.09
N TYR A 695 -3.92 14.42 10.23
CA TYR A 695 -3.05 13.64 9.34
C TYR A 695 -3.54 13.65 7.89
N GLN A 696 -4.84 13.49 7.65
CA GLN A 696 -5.41 13.56 6.30
C GLN A 696 -5.19 14.94 5.67
N GLN A 697 -5.44 16.01 6.43
CA GLN A 697 -5.21 17.39 5.96
C GLN A 697 -3.73 17.66 5.70
N ALA A 698 -2.83 17.11 6.51
CA ALA A 698 -1.39 17.19 6.28
C ALA A 698 -0.98 16.56 4.94
N ARG A 699 -1.54 15.42 4.59
CA ARG A 699 -1.27 14.76 3.31
C ARG A 699 -1.83 15.53 2.11
N GLU A 700 -3.03 16.07 2.25
CA GLU A 700 -3.60 16.93 1.21
C GLU A 700 -2.78 18.21 1.04
N LEU A 701 -2.32 18.80 2.13
CA LEU A 701 -1.45 19.99 2.13
C LEU A 701 -0.10 19.70 1.46
N GLU A 702 0.53 18.57 1.80
CA GLU A 702 1.80 18.13 1.19
C GLU A 702 1.67 17.97 -0.34
N ASP A 703 0.60 17.31 -0.81
CA ASP A 703 0.31 17.17 -2.24
C ASP A 703 0.08 18.54 -2.90
N HIS A 704 -0.68 19.41 -2.26
CA HIS A 704 -0.97 20.75 -2.78
C HIS A 704 0.31 21.59 -2.89
N LEU A 705 1.09 21.65 -1.81
CA LEU A 705 2.37 22.37 -1.80
C LEU A 705 3.35 21.81 -2.83
N SER A 706 3.44 20.48 -2.96
CA SER A 706 4.33 19.83 -3.94
C SER A 706 3.99 20.21 -5.40
N ASN A 707 2.71 20.36 -5.69
CA ASN A 707 2.26 20.79 -7.02
C ASN A 707 2.53 22.27 -7.28
N VAL A 708 2.24 23.15 -6.32
CA VAL A 708 2.38 24.59 -6.46
C VAL A 708 3.85 25.02 -6.41
N LEU A 709 4.63 24.43 -5.52
CA LEU A 709 6.02 24.79 -5.30
C LEU A 709 7.02 24.01 -6.20
N ARG A 710 6.53 23.24 -7.16
CA ARG A 710 7.36 22.39 -8.03
C ARG A 710 8.53 23.10 -8.71
N ASN A 711 8.38 24.39 -9.04
CA ASN A 711 9.39 25.19 -9.71
C ASN A 711 10.30 25.98 -8.75
N TYR A 712 10.10 25.87 -7.45
CA TYR A 712 10.91 26.50 -6.44
C TYR A 712 11.93 25.52 -5.85
N ALA A 713 13.09 26.05 -5.46
CA ALA A 713 14.12 25.23 -4.82
C ALA A 713 13.81 25.06 -3.32
N VAL A 714 12.76 24.30 -3.01
CA VAL A 714 12.32 24.02 -1.63
C VAL A 714 12.10 22.50 -1.44
N ASP A 715 12.26 22.07 -0.20
CA ASP A 715 11.92 20.74 0.28
C ASP A 715 10.68 20.83 1.16
N ILE A 716 9.74 19.88 0.98
CA ILE A 716 8.52 19.75 1.77
C ILE A 716 8.67 18.48 2.59
N LEU A 717 8.51 18.57 3.89
CA LEU A 717 8.73 17.48 4.83
C LEU A 717 7.50 17.32 5.73
N HIS A 718 7.17 16.07 6.00
CA HIS A 718 6.16 15.70 6.99
C HIS A 718 6.85 14.96 8.13
N GLY A 719 6.78 15.49 9.33
CA GLY A 719 7.42 14.92 10.52
C GLY A 719 6.46 14.75 11.70
N GLY A 720 6.90 14.04 12.75
CA GLY A 720 6.20 13.92 14.01
C GLY A 720 4.86 13.18 13.97
N VAL A 721 4.68 12.23 13.06
CA VAL A 721 3.38 11.57 12.81
C VAL A 721 2.79 10.87 14.04
N GLU A 722 3.64 10.32 14.92
CA GLU A 722 3.20 9.59 16.12
C GLU A 722 2.75 10.50 17.26
N GLU A 723 3.21 11.76 17.28
CA GLU A 723 2.96 12.74 18.36
C GLU A 723 2.05 13.91 17.92
N GLY A 724 1.33 13.78 16.81
CA GLY A 724 0.59 14.89 16.20
C GLY A 724 1.55 15.78 15.39
N GLY A 725 1.71 15.48 14.12
CA GLY A 725 2.80 15.94 13.29
C GLY A 725 2.73 17.37 12.76
N TYR A 726 3.67 17.65 11.85
CA TYR A 726 3.78 18.92 11.17
C TYR A 726 4.14 18.75 9.68
N VAL A 727 3.79 19.74 8.87
CA VAL A 727 4.28 19.87 7.48
C VAL A 727 5.19 21.09 7.43
N GLU A 728 6.46 20.87 7.04
CA GLU A 728 7.51 21.91 6.98
C GLU A 728 7.91 22.18 5.52
N VAL A 729 8.03 23.44 5.15
CA VAL A 729 8.61 23.88 3.88
C VAL A 729 9.88 24.69 4.17
N ARG A 730 11.00 24.27 3.57
CA ARG A 730 12.31 24.89 3.75
C ARG A 730 13.10 24.93 2.42
N PRO A 731 14.15 25.78 2.31
CA PRO A 731 15.02 25.81 1.14
C PRO A 731 15.69 24.45 0.89
N LYS A 732 15.80 24.06 -0.37
CA LYS A 732 16.41 22.80 -0.79
C LYS A 732 17.89 22.74 -0.40
N GLY A 733 18.33 21.56 0.03
CA GLY A 733 19.71 21.33 0.45
C GLY A 733 20.02 21.75 1.89
N VAL A 734 19.00 22.16 2.67
CA VAL A 734 19.14 22.44 4.09
C VAL A 734 18.70 21.21 4.87
N ASN A 735 19.64 20.39 5.32
CA ASN A 735 19.38 19.25 6.20
C ASN A 735 20.62 18.95 7.06
N LYS A 736 20.42 18.19 8.14
CA LYS A 736 21.47 17.84 9.09
C LYS A 736 22.60 16.99 8.47
N GLY A 737 22.33 16.26 7.39
CA GLY A 737 23.35 15.49 6.66
C GLY A 737 24.30 16.37 5.86
N VAL A 738 23.79 17.39 5.15
CA VAL A 738 24.64 18.37 4.44
C VAL A 738 25.47 19.18 5.43
N PHE A 739 24.89 19.48 6.61
CA PHE A 739 25.65 20.09 7.70
C PHE A 739 26.80 19.18 8.16
N ALA A 740 26.54 17.88 8.41
CA ALA A 740 27.56 16.93 8.85
C ALA A 740 28.69 16.80 7.84
N MET A 741 28.39 16.74 6.54
CA MET A 741 29.40 16.78 5.47
C MET A 741 30.26 18.06 5.55
N LYS A 742 29.62 19.22 5.68
CA LYS A 742 30.34 20.50 5.79
C LYS A 742 31.23 20.57 7.05
N ALA A 743 30.75 20.00 8.18
CA ALA A 743 31.54 19.92 9.41
C ALA A 743 32.82 19.08 9.20
N ILE A 744 32.72 17.94 8.52
CA ILE A 744 33.87 17.10 8.17
C ILE A 744 34.79 17.84 7.19
N CYS A 745 34.29 18.38 6.10
CA CYS A 745 35.08 19.08 5.08
C CYS A 745 35.77 20.33 5.61
N CYS A 746 35.22 20.99 6.63
CA CYS A 746 35.80 22.20 7.24
C CYS A 746 36.58 21.89 8.53
N TYR A 747 36.81 20.64 8.89
CA TYR A 747 37.43 20.24 10.14
C TYR A 747 38.80 20.86 10.37
N ASP A 748 39.65 20.91 9.33
CA ASP A 748 40.99 21.54 9.35
C ASP A 748 40.95 23.03 9.69
N LYS A 749 39.91 23.72 9.21
CA LYS A 749 39.71 25.15 9.48
C LYS A 749 39.27 25.40 10.94
N ILE A 750 38.48 24.45 11.49
CA ILE A 750 38.00 24.52 12.87
C ILE A 750 39.16 24.33 13.85
N THR A 751 40.00 23.32 13.57
CA THR A 751 41.11 22.95 14.47
C THR A 751 42.37 23.83 14.31
N ASN A 752 42.38 24.76 13.32
CA ASN A 752 43.57 25.56 12.92
C ASN A 752 44.80 24.70 12.65
N SER A 753 44.62 23.52 12.15
CA SER A 753 45.69 22.60 11.81
C SER A 753 46.41 23.07 10.55
N LYS A 754 47.78 23.16 10.61
CA LYS A 754 48.60 23.41 9.43
C LYS A 754 48.51 22.19 8.52
N SER A 755 48.66 22.39 7.21
CA SER A 755 48.69 21.33 6.19
C SER A 755 49.54 20.13 6.67
N GLY A 756 48.87 18.97 6.89
CA GLY A 756 49.47 17.75 7.41
C GLY A 756 49.01 17.33 8.81
N ALA A 757 48.00 17.97 9.35
CA ALA A 757 47.41 17.59 10.65
C ALA A 757 46.59 16.29 10.59
N PRO A 758 46.43 15.59 11.73
CA PRO A 758 45.70 14.34 11.81
C PRO A 758 44.21 14.55 11.45
N ALA A 759 43.73 13.67 10.57
CA ALA A 759 42.32 13.59 10.21
C ALA A 759 41.49 13.12 11.41
N ILE A 760 40.16 13.27 11.33
CA ILE A 760 39.19 12.74 12.33
C ILE A 760 39.43 11.23 12.49
N ASP A 761 39.72 10.79 13.71
CA ASP A 761 39.95 9.38 14.04
C ASP A 761 38.83 8.79 14.95
N PHE A 762 37.90 9.64 15.40
CA PHE A 762 36.72 9.22 16.15
C PHE A 762 35.53 10.12 15.81
N ALA A 763 34.36 9.53 15.56
CA ALA A 763 33.13 10.29 15.44
C ALA A 763 31.99 9.60 16.20
N LEU A 764 31.20 10.39 16.93
CA LEU A 764 29.96 9.96 17.62
C LEU A 764 28.81 10.86 17.18
N VAL A 765 27.74 10.25 16.67
CA VAL A 765 26.57 10.98 16.13
C VAL A 765 25.30 10.42 16.76
N LEU A 766 24.57 11.30 17.45
CA LEU A 766 23.35 10.95 18.17
C LEU A 766 22.17 11.78 17.65
N GLY A 767 21.00 11.14 17.40
CA GLY A 767 19.77 11.78 16.98
C GLY A 767 18.56 10.91 17.29
N ASP A 768 17.35 11.50 17.38
CA ASP A 768 16.14 10.77 17.72
C ASP A 768 15.02 10.87 16.69
N ASP A 769 15.02 11.84 15.78
CA ASP A 769 13.90 12.11 14.89
C ASP A 769 14.25 11.82 13.40
N HIS A 770 13.22 11.75 12.59
CA HIS A 770 13.35 11.60 11.14
C HIS A 770 14.23 12.68 10.49
N CYS A 771 14.27 13.87 11.05
CA CYS A 771 15.15 14.94 10.58
C CYS A 771 16.66 14.66 10.80
N ASP A 772 17.03 13.66 11.65
CA ASP A 772 18.39 13.22 11.93
C ASP A 772 18.88 12.15 10.96
N GLU A 773 17.96 11.42 10.34
CA GLU A 773 18.27 10.31 9.45
C GLU A 773 19.28 10.67 8.33
N PRO A 774 19.21 11.86 7.69
CA PRO A 774 20.25 12.27 6.74
C PRO A 774 21.65 12.39 7.38
N MET A 775 21.73 12.84 8.64
CA MET A 775 23.02 12.96 9.35
C MET A 775 23.58 11.59 9.70
N LEU A 776 22.75 10.71 10.26
CA LEU A 776 23.10 9.33 10.58
C LEU A 776 23.53 8.56 9.32
N SER A 777 22.77 8.71 8.22
CA SER A 777 23.06 8.10 6.93
C SER A 777 24.41 8.52 6.35
N VAL A 778 24.72 9.83 6.32
CA VAL A 778 26.00 10.36 5.85
C VAL A 778 27.16 9.78 6.66
N MET A 779 27.06 9.81 7.97
CA MET A 779 28.14 9.35 8.85
C MET A 779 28.36 7.83 8.76
N ARG A 780 27.27 7.04 8.63
CA ARG A 780 27.36 5.60 8.37
C ARG A 780 28.03 5.30 7.02
N GLN A 781 27.74 6.07 5.96
CA GLN A 781 28.41 5.94 4.67
C GLN A 781 29.91 6.23 4.77
N VAL A 782 30.28 7.29 5.47
CA VAL A 782 31.70 7.63 5.70
C VAL A 782 32.40 6.50 6.45
N GLY A 783 31.82 5.97 7.53
CA GLY A 783 32.37 4.83 8.28
C GLY A 783 32.53 3.58 7.44
N HIS A 784 31.54 3.23 6.65
CA HIS A 784 31.59 2.07 5.76
C HIS A 784 32.70 2.18 4.69
N ARG A 785 32.91 3.36 4.14
CA ARG A 785 34.01 3.62 3.17
C ARG A 785 35.39 3.54 3.80
N VAL A 786 35.55 4.11 4.98
CA VAL A 786 36.79 4.07 5.76
C VAL A 786 37.24 2.63 5.98
N HIS A 787 36.32 1.71 6.26
CA HIS A 787 36.62 0.28 6.42
C HIS A 787 36.70 -0.50 5.11
N GLY A 788 36.79 0.16 3.96
CA GLY A 788 36.97 -0.47 2.64
C GLY A 788 35.71 -1.15 2.08
N GLY A 789 34.55 -0.89 2.65
CA GLY A 789 33.26 -1.43 2.17
C GLY A 789 32.79 -0.74 0.88
N ASN A 790 32.15 -1.50 0.01
CA ASN A 790 31.53 -0.96 -1.20
C ASN A 790 30.20 -0.27 -0.92
N ALA A 791 29.94 0.86 -1.53
CA ALA A 791 28.65 1.56 -1.43
C ALA A 791 27.45 0.69 -1.84
N SER A 792 27.67 -0.39 -2.63
CA SER A 792 26.63 -1.36 -3.02
C SER A 792 26.14 -2.25 -1.87
N GLU A 793 26.86 -2.35 -0.79
CA GLU A 793 26.53 -3.17 0.39
C GLU A 793 25.58 -2.44 1.35
N LEU A 794 25.53 -1.11 1.29
CA LEU A 794 24.63 -0.32 2.12
C LEU A 794 23.21 -0.28 1.54
N PRO A 795 22.17 -0.17 2.39
CA PRO A 795 20.79 0.05 1.98
C PRO A 795 20.66 1.26 1.03
N MET A 796 19.76 1.17 0.06
CA MET A 796 19.56 2.23 -0.92
C MET A 796 19.18 3.58 -0.29
N THR A 797 18.46 3.55 0.81
CA THR A 797 18.10 4.73 1.60
C THR A 797 19.30 5.48 2.15
N ILE A 798 20.41 4.78 2.36
CA ILE A 798 21.67 5.35 2.86
C ILE A 798 22.57 5.87 1.71
N ARG A 799 22.36 5.42 0.46
CA ARG A 799 23.23 5.75 -0.70
C ARG A 799 22.99 7.11 -1.35
N LEU A 800 22.05 7.89 -0.87
CA LEU A 800 21.50 9.08 -1.55
C LEU A 800 22.42 10.31 -1.56
N VAL A 801 23.58 10.28 -0.91
CA VAL A 801 24.46 11.45 -0.77
C VAL A 801 25.86 11.11 -1.28
N ASP A 802 26.42 11.97 -2.13
CA ASP A 802 27.81 11.83 -2.53
C ASP A 802 28.76 12.33 -1.41
N VAL A 803 29.31 11.39 -0.66
CA VAL A 803 30.25 11.65 0.45
C VAL A 803 31.71 11.67 0.03
N SER A 804 32.01 11.60 -1.28
CA SER A 804 33.38 11.58 -1.80
C SER A 804 34.23 12.80 -1.40
N LEU A 805 33.57 13.93 -1.12
CA LEU A 805 34.22 15.17 -0.69
C LEU A 805 34.73 15.09 0.77
N CYS A 806 34.32 14.10 1.57
CA CYS A 806 34.68 13.97 2.99
C CYS A 806 35.96 13.16 3.23
N ASP A 807 36.47 12.45 2.21
CA ASP A 807 37.56 11.46 2.35
C ASP A 807 38.89 12.09 2.78
N ALA A 808 39.08 13.39 2.57
CA ALA A 808 40.35 14.06 2.87
C ALA A 808 40.59 14.34 4.35
N ASN A 809 39.53 14.36 5.18
CA ASN A 809 39.58 14.79 6.59
C ASN A 809 39.24 13.69 7.59
N VAL A 810 39.10 12.43 7.13
CA VAL A 810 38.83 11.27 7.99
C VAL A 810 39.99 10.27 7.86
N SER A 811 40.46 9.75 9.00
CA SER A 811 41.53 8.74 9.00
C SER A 811 41.05 7.42 8.46
N ASN A 812 41.91 6.62 7.83
CA ASN A 812 41.58 5.27 7.36
C ASN A 812 41.28 4.30 8.53
N ASP A 813 41.67 4.63 9.75
CA ASP A 813 41.43 3.86 10.96
C ASP A 813 40.36 4.51 11.86
N ALA A 814 39.55 5.42 11.32
CA ALA A 814 38.55 6.14 12.09
C ALA A 814 37.40 5.25 12.55
N GLU A 815 37.09 5.31 13.85
CA GLU A 815 35.92 4.63 14.44
C GLU A 815 34.73 5.61 14.47
N ILE A 816 33.66 5.26 13.72
CA ILE A 816 32.47 6.09 13.57
C ILE A 816 31.25 5.38 14.12
N PHE A 817 30.69 5.95 15.18
CA PHE A 817 29.48 5.45 15.85
C PHE A 817 28.29 6.34 15.50
N THR A 818 27.25 5.72 14.90
CA THR A 818 25.98 6.36 14.61
C THR A 818 24.90 5.70 15.46
N CYS A 819 24.14 6.50 16.20
CA CYS A 819 23.21 5.96 17.17
C CYS A 819 21.90 6.77 17.18
N THR A 820 20.78 6.07 17.17
CA THR A 820 19.46 6.66 17.38
C THR A 820 19.01 6.51 18.82
N VAL A 821 18.29 7.50 19.34
CA VAL A 821 17.68 7.44 20.67
C VAL A 821 16.25 6.89 20.49
N GLY A 822 15.95 5.83 21.24
CA GLY A 822 14.76 5.00 21.06
C GLY A 822 15.01 3.85 20.09
N LYS A 823 14.53 2.65 20.44
CA LYS A 823 14.60 1.44 19.61
C LYS A 823 13.61 1.53 18.46
N LYS A 824 13.98 2.20 17.38
CA LYS A 824 13.16 2.44 16.19
C LYS A 824 13.99 2.27 14.92
N PRO A 825 13.35 2.05 13.76
CA PRO A 825 14.06 1.98 12.50
C PRO A 825 14.82 3.27 12.21
N SER A 826 16.09 3.13 11.89
CA SER A 826 16.97 4.26 11.63
C SER A 826 18.09 3.87 10.65
N ALA A 827 18.68 4.87 10.00
CA ALA A 827 19.93 4.73 9.27
C ALA A 827 21.15 4.53 10.20
N ALA A 828 21.00 4.73 11.50
CA ALA A 828 22.05 4.48 12.48
C ALA A 828 22.49 3.02 12.54
N SER A 829 23.72 2.77 12.98
CA SER A 829 24.23 1.42 13.22
C SER A 829 23.79 0.86 14.57
N ASN A 830 23.56 1.73 15.55
CA ASN A 830 23.22 1.36 16.92
C ASN A 830 22.05 2.17 17.46
N TYR A 831 21.51 1.76 18.62
CA TYR A 831 20.49 2.50 19.33
C TYR A 831 20.81 2.65 20.83
N LEU A 832 20.26 3.69 21.45
CA LEU A 832 20.13 3.87 22.90
C LEU A 832 18.64 3.85 23.25
N GLN A 833 18.29 3.41 24.45
CA GLN A 833 16.89 3.27 24.86
C GLN A 833 16.22 4.64 25.02
N ASP A 834 16.88 5.55 25.74
CA ASP A 834 16.36 6.86 26.08
C ASP A 834 17.46 7.92 26.30
N VAL A 835 17.03 9.13 26.69
CA VAL A 835 17.91 10.26 26.97
C VAL A 835 18.79 10.02 28.21
N SER A 836 18.36 9.17 29.15
CA SER A 836 19.14 8.83 30.33
C SER A 836 20.39 8.05 29.96
N GLU A 837 20.28 7.07 29.05
CA GLU A 837 21.43 6.34 28.50
C GLU A 837 22.39 7.26 27.72
N VAL A 838 21.85 8.28 27.01
CA VAL A 838 22.70 9.31 26.38
C VAL A 838 23.49 10.06 27.44
N GLU A 839 22.86 10.48 28.54
CA GLU A 839 23.53 11.19 29.61
C GLU A 839 24.61 10.32 30.26
N GLU A 840 24.33 9.05 30.52
CA GLU A 840 25.32 8.10 31.06
C GLU A 840 26.52 7.90 30.14
N LEU A 841 26.27 7.74 28.83
CA LEU A 841 27.33 7.64 27.82
C LEU A 841 28.24 8.86 27.84
N LEU A 842 27.66 10.08 27.81
CA LEU A 842 28.43 11.31 27.79
C LEU A 842 29.22 11.54 29.09
N GLN A 843 28.64 11.21 30.25
CA GLN A 843 29.33 11.25 31.53
C GLN A 843 30.51 10.27 31.57
N ALA A 844 30.35 9.08 30.96
CA ALA A 844 31.43 8.10 30.85
C ALA A 844 32.58 8.64 29.99
N LEU A 845 32.29 9.29 28.85
CA LEU A 845 33.32 9.90 28.01
C LEU A 845 34.06 11.04 28.71
N VAL A 846 33.34 11.88 29.50
CA VAL A 846 33.94 12.91 30.32
C VAL A 846 34.93 12.33 31.38
N LYS A 847 34.55 11.23 32.03
CA LYS A 847 35.41 10.53 32.99
C LYS A 847 36.68 9.99 32.32
N VAL A 848 36.55 9.43 31.10
CA VAL A 848 37.71 8.96 30.28
C VAL A 848 38.63 10.13 29.90
N SER A 849 38.06 11.31 29.55
CA SER A 849 38.85 12.53 29.29
C SER A 849 39.63 13.01 30.48
N LYS A 850 39.03 13.00 31.68
CA LYS A 850 39.66 13.50 32.91
C LYS A 850 40.72 12.56 33.51
N ASN A 851 40.58 11.24 33.33
CA ASN A 851 41.49 10.23 33.89
C ASN A 851 41.92 9.15 32.90
N PRO A 852 42.87 9.43 32.00
CA PRO A 852 43.30 8.47 30.98
C PRO A 852 43.98 7.20 31.55
N ASN A 853 44.36 7.16 32.84
CA ASN A 853 45.03 6.03 33.49
C ASN A 853 44.11 5.14 34.37
N ALA A 854 42.86 5.51 34.61
CA ALA A 854 41.94 4.76 35.47
C ALA A 854 41.20 3.66 34.72
N SER A 855 41.91 2.61 34.29
CA SER A 855 41.38 1.67 33.32
C SER A 855 40.75 0.39 33.87
N LYS A 856 40.78 0.08 35.17
CA LYS A 856 40.20 -1.17 35.69
C LYS A 856 38.96 -1.01 36.56
N SER A 857 38.87 -0.03 37.42
CA SER A 857 37.73 0.11 38.35
C SER A 857 36.46 0.65 37.67
N MET A 858 36.57 1.32 36.53
CA MET A 858 35.47 1.97 35.85
C MET A 858 34.78 1.06 34.84
N LEU A 859 35.52 0.11 34.23
CA LEU A 859 34.96 -0.98 33.44
C LEU A 859 34.12 -1.94 34.30
N ASP A 860 34.44 -2.05 35.60
CA ASP A 860 33.71 -2.87 36.57
C ASP A 860 32.42 -2.18 37.05
N LEU A 861 32.38 -0.85 37.19
CA LEU A 861 31.19 -0.07 37.51
C LEU A 861 30.18 -0.05 36.32
N MET A 862 30.69 0.02 35.07
CA MET A 862 29.84 -0.11 33.88
C MET A 862 29.32 -1.54 33.72
N ARG A 863 30.03 -2.55 34.18
CA ARG A 863 29.55 -3.94 34.24
C ARG A 863 28.36 -4.11 35.18
N GLU A 864 28.41 -3.45 36.32
CA GLU A 864 27.36 -3.50 37.35
C GLU A 864 26.08 -2.79 36.84
N SER A 865 26.20 -1.63 36.16
CA SER A 865 25.05 -0.94 35.58
C SER A 865 24.42 -1.74 34.44
N GLN A 866 25.23 -2.31 33.53
CA GLN A 866 24.73 -3.10 32.40
C GLN A 866 24.11 -4.42 32.89
N ALA A 867 24.71 -5.08 33.86
CA ALA A 867 24.16 -6.30 34.47
C ALA A 867 22.86 -6.03 35.28
N ALA A 868 22.70 -4.82 35.81
CA ALA A 868 21.48 -4.41 36.49
C ALA A 868 20.34 -4.14 35.45
N LEU A 869 20.66 -3.56 34.30
CA LEU A 869 19.72 -3.35 33.19
C LEU A 869 19.32 -4.68 32.53
N ASP A 870 20.28 -5.55 32.28
CA ASP A 870 20.02 -6.89 31.71
C ASP A 870 19.16 -7.75 32.66
N MET A 871 19.32 -7.60 33.98
CA MET A 871 18.48 -8.25 35.00
C MET A 871 17.07 -7.64 35.09
N MET A 872 16.89 -6.36 34.76
CA MET A 872 15.55 -5.74 34.68
C MET A 872 14.78 -6.22 33.45
N ASP A 873 15.45 -6.33 32.31
CA ASP A 873 14.84 -6.87 31.08
C ASP A 873 14.43 -8.36 31.23
N ASP A 874 15.24 -9.18 31.89
CA ASP A 874 14.91 -10.56 32.23
C ASP A 874 13.78 -10.67 33.27
N SER A 875 13.65 -9.70 34.18
CA SER A 875 12.57 -9.67 35.18
C SER A 875 11.23 -9.25 34.59
N GLU A 876 11.20 -8.39 33.57
CA GLU A 876 9.97 -8.06 32.84
C GLU A 876 9.53 -9.22 31.94
N GLN A 877 10.44 -10.02 31.38
CA GLN A 877 10.10 -11.23 30.64
C GLN A 877 9.65 -12.40 31.56
N SER A 878 10.08 -12.46 32.80
CA SER A 878 9.68 -13.49 33.78
C SER A 878 8.43 -13.16 34.57
N GLY A 879 7.97 -11.90 34.57
CA GLY A 879 6.82 -11.43 35.35
C GLY A 879 5.43 -11.63 34.74
N MET A 880 5.32 -12.04 33.48
CA MET A 880 4.05 -12.35 32.82
C MET A 880 3.94 -13.82 32.41
N GLN A 881 4.00 -14.73 33.35
CA GLN A 881 3.43 -16.05 33.20
C GLN A 881 1.91 -15.94 33.35
N PHE A 882 1.23 -15.58 32.27
CA PHE A 882 -0.15 -15.98 32.10
C PHE A 882 -0.18 -17.50 31.99
N GLN A 883 -0.65 -18.17 33.03
CA GLN A 883 -1.03 -19.57 32.97
C GLN A 883 -2.06 -19.75 31.87
N SER A 884 -1.63 -20.27 30.72
CA SER A 884 -2.54 -20.73 29.68
C SER A 884 -3.20 -22.04 30.17
N PRO A 885 -4.49 -22.25 29.95
CA PRO A 885 -5.17 -23.49 30.31
C PRO A 885 -4.89 -24.60 29.26
N GLN A 886 -3.62 -24.92 29.02
CA GLN A 886 -3.25 -25.96 28.06
C GLN A 886 -2.67 -27.24 28.70
N THR A 887 -2.60 -27.33 30.04
CA THR A 887 -2.08 -28.52 30.73
C THR A 887 -3.11 -29.55 31.10
N ALA A 888 -4.40 -29.37 30.73
CA ALA A 888 -5.47 -30.34 30.99
C ALA A 888 -5.89 -31.19 29.78
N VAL A 889 -5.32 -31.01 28.59
CA VAL A 889 -5.70 -31.72 27.34
C VAL A 889 -4.65 -32.68 26.82
N SER A 890 -3.41 -32.63 27.32
CA SER A 890 -2.33 -33.49 26.79
C SER A 890 -2.29 -34.93 27.34
N THR A 891 -3.15 -35.30 28.32
CA THR A 891 -3.17 -36.64 28.88
C THR A 891 -4.23 -37.55 28.22
N ASN A 892 -5.09 -37.08 27.36
CA ASN A 892 -6.14 -37.86 26.71
C ASN A 892 -5.90 -38.12 25.20
N LEU A 893 -4.83 -37.64 24.59
CA LEU A 893 -4.60 -37.82 23.14
C LEU A 893 -3.74 -39.05 22.81
N ASN A 894 -3.05 -39.63 23.78
CA ASN A 894 -2.22 -40.84 23.55
C ASN A 894 -2.97 -42.15 23.70
N GLN A 895 -4.27 -42.11 23.97
CA GLN A 895 -5.11 -43.36 24.08
C GLN A 895 -5.98 -43.62 22.84
N PHE A 896 -5.95 -42.74 21.81
CA PHE A 896 -6.84 -42.87 20.63
C PHE A 896 -6.12 -43.07 19.30
N LEU A 897 -4.79 -43.23 19.28
CA LEU A 897 -4.03 -43.55 18.06
C LEU A 897 -3.40 -44.91 18.17
N GLY A 898 -4.20 -45.95 18.27
CA GLY A 898 -3.83 -47.33 18.14
C GLY A 898 -4.74 -48.01 17.13
N GLY A 899 -4.22 -48.23 15.93
CA GLY A 899 -4.80 -49.18 14.96
C GLY A 899 -5.59 -48.53 13.83
N ILE A 900 -4.95 -48.54 12.67
CA ILE A 900 -5.48 -49.12 11.43
C ILE A 900 -4.37 -48.91 10.35
N ASP A 901 -3.90 -50.09 9.89
CA ASP A 901 -2.95 -50.27 8.81
C ASP A 901 -3.63 -50.13 7.43
N ASP A 902 -2.77 -49.74 6.46
CA ASP A 902 -2.77 -50.13 5.04
C ASP A 902 -4.10 -50.24 4.26
N ALA A 903 -4.24 -49.44 3.21
CA ALA A 903 -4.58 -49.94 1.85
C ALA A 903 -4.54 -48.81 0.79
N GLU A 904 -3.60 -49.01 -0.10
CA GLU A 904 -3.66 -48.91 -1.58
C GLU A 904 -4.01 -47.58 -2.29
N GLU A 905 -3.04 -47.18 -3.10
CA GLU A 905 -3.07 -46.38 -4.33
C GLU A 905 -4.23 -46.80 -5.25
N ASP A 906 -4.82 -45.82 -5.92
CA ASP A 906 -4.97 -45.85 -7.38
C ASP A 906 -5.64 -44.56 -7.91
N ASP A 907 -4.97 -44.03 -8.92
CA ASP A 907 -5.41 -43.26 -10.07
C ASP A 907 -6.84 -42.68 -10.16
N MET A 908 -6.95 -41.42 -10.47
CA MET A 908 -7.52 -40.97 -11.74
C MET A 908 -7.43 -39.44 -11.99
N PHE A 909 -6.94 -39.18 -13.17
CA PHE A 909 -6.99 -37.94 -13.94
C PHE A 909 -8.41 -37.35 -14.03
N PHE A 910 -8.55 -36.04 -13.85
CA PHE A 910 -8.97 -35.06 -14.86
C PHE A 910 -8.86 -33.63 -14.30
#